data_c523570fd1d4498d590c51f9009a6544
#
_entry.id   c523570fd1d4498d590c51f9009a6544
#
_cell.length_a   1.000
_cell.length_b   1.000
_cell.length_c   1.000
_cell.angle_alpha   90.00
_cell.angle_beta   90.00
_cell.angle_gamma   90.00
#
_symmetry.space_group_name_H-M   'P 1'
#
loop_
_entity.id
_entity.type
_entity.pdbx_description
1 polymer ?
#
loop_
_entity_poly.entity_id
_entity_poly.type
_entity_poly.pdbx_seq_one_letter_code
_entity_poly.pdbx_strand_id
1 'polypeptide(L)'
;MASARLALARAYARSGVLAGVAAVVLVLAGVGTAIIDQTAGAAVTGLRDRVAAAAGADGAVRWEIRRSTDPEAQAEAGAAVLDRTLPAETIEWERSAESAPVPIAAATDAADGIDTAAGSEPDGTDDSPETRLVLLADPAIAERARLVEGVWPDAASADEASAVVPTAVHQGAADALGLAIGDTIELVDRRLQIVGTWLPDDARAPSWFGEPLVATGSADGAAGPFLVDEPALDGLPVAVRVRWTATPIIDALTPDTARELTGDFARTAPALAAQPGIGEDGLSRLGGLPATIDAATAGLDAVRAITPLPLLLLAAAGIAALGRLGTLLAGARRGETVLLRARGAATRQLVGWQAGEAAAVGAPAAVLGAAAGELGLLLLRPGEPRSLAIAAAVAAASVLVAVVLLAASAWGEARRPVTRSTGDDSGRGTRAAALGGTILVAVAAAVSLWQFRLYGSPLVRTADGGTAVDPLAVLAPVLVLLALALGALACTPFVSRLLERVASARPGLVPSLPLRQLARRAPMFAAASFTAMLGVAGIVLTAAVAGSWQRFDADAAALATGGEVRVVGAADPAAAAEAAAALPEVVVEPVVRREIRVGPETATLVATGLDLLPQVAPGLPDDVQDAIGAIEAADASLLPVAIDERLSAGTSAGPGDRISLRLGSADGTIDARVAAVVQAVPGAGEFGVLADRAELDAAVTEAGARTPSADELWIGAADPNAVVAAFDRERPGGAVALARDASSTASLVAPAITALWLGAIGALAAALAALIALAAALGSSRRGEVLVLRALGAPAAMQGRARFAELAAAVGTAIVLGAAIGAVAAWATAAELARAAVPGAPAALAPAIVLDWWPLLAALGAFALATAAVALVAARAVTVAAGRPGREEVR
;
A
#
# COMPACT_ATOMS: atom_id res chain seq x y z
N MET A 1 -32.12 -29.90 -34.81
CA MET A 1 -31.65 -31.10 -34.06
C MET A 1 -30.44 -31.78 -34.69
N ALA A 2 -30.34 -31.97 -36.00
CA ALA A 2 -29.17 -32.59 -36.65
C ALA A 2 -27.89 -31.76 -36.47
N SER A 3 -27.95 -30.42 -36.55
CA SER A 3 -26.81 -29.52 -36.35
C SER A 3 -26.25 -29.54 -34.92
N ALA A 4 -27.09 -29.70 -33.92
CA ALA A 4 -26.69 -29.77 -32.51
C ALA A 4 -25.98 -31.12 -32.19
N ARG A 5 -26.50 -32.24 -32.72
CA ARG A 5 -25.83 -33.54 -32.57
C ARG A 5 -24.46 -33.61 -33.27
N LEU A 6 -24.35 -32.96 -34.43
CA LEU A 6 -23.09 -32.83 -35.16
C LEU A 6 -22.09 -31.97 -34.38
N ALA A 7 -22.54 -30.86 -33.79
CA ALA A 7 -21.71 -29.98 -32.93
C ALA A 7 -21.20 -30.74 -31.69
N LEU A 8 -22.05 -31.49 -31.01
CA LEU A 8 -21.68 -32.32 -29.86
C LEU A 8 -20.67 -33.42 -30.20
N ALA A 9 -20.88 -34.14 -31.30
CA ALA A 9 -19.94 -35.15 -31.78
C ALA A 9 -18.58 -34.56 -32.16
N ARG A 10 -18.55 -33.34 -32.74
CA ARG A 10 -17.35 -32.56 -33.06
C ARG A 10 -16.60 -32.15 -31.81
N ALA A 11 -17.34 -31.67 -30.79
CA ALA A 11 -16.78 -31.26 -29.49
C ALA A 11 -16.17 -32.46 -28.76
N TYR A 12 -16.84 -33.60 -28.73
CA TYR A 12 -16.36 -34.80 -28.05
C TYR A 12 -15.07 -35.36 -28.69
N ALA A 13 -14.99 -35.37 -30.04
CA ALA A 13 -13.79 -35.81 -30.74
C ALA A 13 -12.54 -34.97 -30.45
N ARG A 14 -12.70 -33.76 -29.86
CA ARG A 14 -11.63 -32.81 -29.57
C ARG A 14 -11.70 -32.23 -28.14
N SER A 15 -12.27 -32.99 -27.24
CA SER A 15 -12.51 -32.61 -25.84
C SER A 15 -11.25 -32.12 -25.14
N GLY A 16 -10.07 -32.66 -25.43
CA GLY A 16 -8.82 -32.22 -24.77
C GLY A 16 -8.38 -30.79 -25.08
N VAL A 17 -8.56 -30.32 -26.33
CA VAL A 17 -8.22 -28.92 -26.70
C VAL A 17 -9.31 -27.96 -26.21
N LEU A 18 -10.57 -28.35 -26.30
CA LEU A 18 -11.69 -27.54 -25.78
C LEU A 18 -11.66 -27.42 -24.26
N ALA A 19 -11.27 -28.50 -23.56
CA ALA A 19 -11.02 -28.44 -22.12
C ALA A 19 -9.88 -27.47 -21.77
N GLY A 20 -8.84 -27.42 -22.62
CA GLY A 20 -7.78 -26.42 -22.48
C GLY A 20 -8.29 -25.00 -22.66
N VAL A 21 -9.18 -24.75 -23.64
CA VAL A 21 -9.83 -23.43 -23.81
C VAL A 21 -10.66 -23.08 -22.57
N ALA A 22 -11.49 -24.02 -22.11
CA ALA A 22 -12.29 -23.84 -20.91
C ALA A 22 -11.41 -23.52 -19.67
N ALA A 23 -10.32 -24.26 -19.49
CA ALA A 23 -9.40 -24.03 -18.36
C ALA A 23 -8.74 -22.66 -18.42
N VAL A 24 -8.28 -22.19 -19.58
CA VAL A 24 -7.68 -20.86 -19.72
C VAL A 24 -8.72 -19.77 -19.48
N VAL A 25 -9.94 -19.91 -20.01
CA VAL A 25 -11.03 -18.93 -19.78
C VAL A 25 -11.43 -18.89 -18.30
N LEU A 26 -11.51 -20.06 -17.65
CA LEU A 26 -11.78 -20.15 -16.20
C LEU A 26 -10.72 -19.40 -15.38
N VAL A 27 -9.42 -19.62 -15.71
CA VAL A 27 -8.30 -18.93 -15.04
C VAL A 27 -8.37 -17.43 -15.29
N LEU A 28 -8.59 -16.99 -16.54
CA LEU A 28 -8.70 -15.57 -16.88
C LEU A 28 -9.84 -14.88 -16.12
N ALA A 29 -11.01 -15.53 -16.11
CA ALA A 29 -12.18 -14.98 -15.44
C ALA A 29 -11.99 -15.00 -13.90
N GLY A 30 -11.54 -16.11 -13.34
CA GLY A 30 -11.41 -16.26 -11.88
C GLY A 30 -10.33 -15.37 -11.29
N VAL A 31 -9.14 -15.44 -11.85
CA VAL A 31 -8.01 -14.61 -11.36
C VAL A 31 -8.24 -13.12 -11.69
N GLY A 32 -8.77 -12.82 -12.88
CA GLY A 32 -9.09 -11.44 -13.26
C GLY A 32 -10.13 -10.80 -12.35
N THR A 33 -11.22 -11.54 -12.02
CA THR A 33 -12.22 -11.10 -11.04
C THR A 33 -11.58 -10.89 -9.67
N ALA A 34 -10.81 -11.87 -9.19
CA ALA A 34 -10.14 -11.77 -7.89
C ALA A 34 -9.21 -10.55 -7.81
N ILE A 35 -8.43 -10.24 -8.84
CA ILE A 35 -7.53 -9.09 -8.86
C ILE A 35 -8.33 -7.78 -8.82
N ILE A 36 -9.32 -7.61 -9.68
CA ILE A 36 -10.01 -6.32 -9.83
C ILE A 36 -10.89 -6.05 -8.60
N ASP A 37 -11.64 -7.04 -8.14
CA ASP A 37 -12.55 -6.87 -7.02
C ASP A 37 -11.79 -6.70 -5.69
N GLN A 38 -10.71 -7.49 -5.47
CA GLN A 38 -9.83 -7.33 -4.32
C GLN A 38 -9.20 -5.94 -4.26
N THR A 39 -8.67 -5.42 -5.38
CA THR A 39 -8.00 -4.11 -5.37
C THR A 39 -9.02 -2.97 -5.21
N ALA A 40 -10.23 -3.11 -5.73
CA ALA A 40 -11.30 -2.15 -5.55
C ALA A 40 -11.85 -2.15 -4.11
N GLY A 41 -12.09 -3.32 -3.52
CA GLY A 41 -12.53 -3.46 -2.13
C GLY A 41 -11.49 -2.96 -1.14
N ALA A 42 -10.24 -3.40 -1.30
CA ALA A 42 -9.15 -3.00 -0.44
C ALA A 42 -8.80 -1.50 -0.52
N ALA A 43 -9.09 -0.83 -1.64
CA ALA A 43 -8.92 0.61 -1.74
C ALA A 43 -9.91 1.36 -0.83
N VAL A 44 -11.14 0.87 -0.71
CA VAL A 44 -12.15 1.47 0.18
C VAL A 44 -11.83 1.18 1.64
N THR A 45 -11.56 -0.10 1.98
CA THR A 45 -11.25 -0.48 3.36
C THR A 45 -9.95 0.16 3.84
N GLY A 46 -8.89 0.15 3.05
CA GLY A 46 -7.60 0.74 3.40
C GLY A 46 -7.67 2.26 3.61
N LEU A 47 -8.48 2.98 2.80
CA LEU A 47 -8.76 4.39 3.03
C LEU A 47 -9.46 4.61 4.38
N ARG A 48 -10.53 3.86 4.63
CA ARG A 48 -11.31 3.96 5.87
C ARG A 48 -10.47 3.64 7.09
N ASP A 49 -9.70 2.56 7.06
CA ASP A 49 -8.83 2.15 8.15
C ASP A 49 -7.77 3.22 8.43
N ARG A 50 -7.18 3.82 7.38
CA ARG A 50 -6.16 4.87 7.54
C ARG A 50 -6.74 6.14 8.15
N VAL A 51 -7.93 6.56 7.72
CA VAL A 51 -8.60 7.76 8.27
C VAL A 51 -9.13 7.47 9.67
N ALA A 52 -9.66 6.27 9.93
CA ALA A 52 -10.12 5.86 11.26
C ALA A 52 -8.99 5.75 12.30
N ALA A 53 -7.78 5.39 11.85
CA ALA A 53 -6.60 5.32 12.72
C ALA A 53 -6.01 6.70 13.05
N ALA A 54 -6.42 7.76 12.34
CA ALA A 54 -5.96 9.12 12.62
C ALA A 54 -6.63 9.66 13.90
N ALA A 55 -5.81 9.97 14.89
CA ALA A 55 -6.26 10.42 16.20
C ALA A 55 -6.19 11.95 16.32
N GLY A 56 -7.04 12.51 17.15
CA GLY A 56 -7.00 13.94 17.52
C GLY A 56 -7.02 14.86 16.29
N ALA A 57 -6.06 15.78 16.23
CA ALA A 57 -5.98 16.79 15.18
C ALA A 57 -5.74 16.20 13.77
N ASP A 58 -5.12 15.03 13.66
CA ASP A 58 -4.85 14.38 12.36
C ASP A 58 -6.10 13.75 11.73
N GLY A 59 -7.14 13.50 12.55
CA GLY A 59 -8.44 12.98 12.12
C GLY A 59 -9.51 14.03 11.89
N ALA A 60 -9.21 15.31 12.10
CA ALA A 60 -10.19 16.41 12.03
C ALA A 60 -9.66 17.66 11.33
N VAL A 61 -10.59 18.53 10.95
CA VAL A 61 -10.31 19.93 10.58
C VAL A 61 -11.06 20.83 11.55
N ARG A 62 -10.39 21.84 12.07
CA ARG A 62 -10.98 22.80 12.99
C ARG A 62 -10.79 24.22 12.47
N TRP A 63 -11.87 24.99 12.48
CA TRP A 63 -11.83 26.44 12.27
C TRP A 63 -12.06 27.12 13.60
N GLU A 64 -11.13 28.00 13.98
CA GLU A 64 -11.17 28.74 15.22
C GLU A 64 -11.24 30.23 14.96
N ILE A 65 -12.07 30.91 15.77
CA ILE A 65 -12.26 32.33 15.70
C ILE A 65 -12.55 32.89 17.11
N ARG A 66 -12.30 34.16 17.33
CA ARG A 66 -12.76 34.83 18.53
C ARG A 66 -14.27 34.93 18.54
N ARG A 67 -14.90 34.67 19.68
CA ARG A 67 -16.35 34.83 19.88
C ARG A 67 -16.77 36.28 19.67
N SER A 68 -17.75 36.50 18.80
CA SER A 68 -18.29 37.84 18.48
C SER A 68 -19.16 38.38 19.61
N THR A 69 -19.45 39.66 19.56
CA THR A 69 -20.43 40.31 20.45
C THR A 69 -21.88 39.90 20.18
N ASP A 70 -22.12 39.30 19.00
CA ASP A 70 -23.39 38.66 18.64
C ASP A 70 -23.07 37.18 18.27
N PRO A 71 -23.04 36.30 19.30
CA PRO A 71 -22.64 34.91 19.11
C PRO A 71 -23.67 34.07 18.35
N GLU A 72 -24.96 34.43 18.43
CA GLU A 72 -26.02 33.75 17.70
C GLU A 72 -25.90 34.00 16.18
N ALA A 73 -25.74 35.26 15.77
CA ALA A 73 -25.53 35.63 14.39
C ALA A 73 -24.23 35.00 13.82
N GLN A 74 -23.17 34.92 14.63
CA GLN A 74 -21.91 34.26 14.27
C GLN A 74 -22.13 32.75 14.08
N ALA A 75 -22.87 32.10 14.96
CA ALA A 75 -23.18 30.67 14.88
C ALA A 75 -24.02 30.35 13.62
N GLU A 76 -25.05 31.14 13.35
CA GLU A 76 -25.91 30.96 12.18
C GLU A 76 -25.13 31.18 10.86
N ALA A 77 -24.31 32.24 10.80
CA ALA A 77 -23.47 32.49 9.63
C ALA A 77 -22.44 31.37 9.39
N GLY A 78 -21.81 30.85 10.46
CA GLY A 78 -20.89 29.74 10.41
C GLY A 78 -21.55 28.45 9.92
N ALA A 79 -22.67 28.07 10.53
CA ALA A 79 -23.45 26.90 10.16
C ALA A 79 -23.88 26.95 8.69
N ALA A 80 -24.44 28.09 8.23
CA ALA A 80 -24.86 28.25 6.85
C ALA A 80 -23.72 28.11 5.82
N VAL A 81 -22.47 28.43 6.19
CA VAL A 81 -21.31 28.20 5.32
C VAL A 81 -20.91 26.75 5.35
N LEU A 82 -20.80 26.13 6.52
CA LEU A 82 -20.38 24.74 6.68
C LEU A 82 -21.36 23.79 5.96
N ASP A 83 -22.66 23.95 6.16
CA ASP A 83 -23.70 23.14 5.51
C ASP A 83 -23.70 23.28 3.97
N ARG A 84 -23.24 24.41 3.46
CA ARG A 84 -23.15 24.64 2.02
C ARG A 84 -21.85 24.13 1.41
N THR A 85 -20.75 24.13 2.16
CA THR A 85 -19.41 23.80 1.63
C THR A 85 -18.96 22.39 1.96
N LEU A 86 -19.49 21.80 3.02
CA LEU A 86 -19.19 20.45 3.44
C LEU A 86 -20.36 19.51 3.14
N PRO A 87 -20.14 18.34 2.52
CA PRO A 87 -21.19 17.39 2.23
C PRO A 87 -21.60 16.62 3.49
N ALA A 88 -22.83 16.81 3.96
CA ALA A 88 -23.37 16.17 5.17
C ALA A 88 -23.41 14.63 5.11
N GLU A 89 -23.26 14.04 3.91
CA GLU A 89 -23.18 12.58 3.74
C GLU A 89 -21.83 11.99 4.16
N THR A 90 -20.77 12.81 4.17
CA THR A 90 -19.38 12.35 4.39
C THR A 90 -18.66 13.08 5.52
N ILE A 91 -19.18 14.22 5.96
CA ILE A 91 -18.61 15.05 7.04
C ILE A 91 -19.69 15.37 8.05
N GLU A 92 -19.36 15.19 9.29
CA GLU A 92 -20.06 15.70 10.45
C GLU A 92 -19.27 16.84 11.07
N TRP A 93 -19.95 17.91 11.50
CA TRP A 93 -19.27 19.03 12.15
C TRP A 93 -20.00 19.43 13.41
N GLU A 94 -19.23 19.88 14.41
CA GLU A 94 -19.71 20.29 15.71
C GLU A 94 -19.18 21.69 16.04
N ARG A 95 -19.96 22.42 16.85
CA ARG A 95 -19.58 23.72 17.35
C ARG A 95 -19.37 23.68 18.86
N SER A 96 -18.26 24.23 19.32
CA SER A 96 -17.98 24.46 20.73
C SER A 96 -17.43 25.85 20.95
N ALA A 97 -17.49 26.34 22.20
CA ALA A 97 -16.86 27.59 22.60
C ALA A 97 -16.04 27.37 23.87
N GLU A 98 -14.82 27.87 23.89
CA GLU A 98 -13.88 27.65 24.98
C GLU A 98 -13.22 28.95 25.41
N SER A 99 -13.08 29.15 26.72
CA SER A 99 -12.38 30.29 27.27
C SER A 99 -10.86 30.10 27.23
N ALA A 100 -10.10 31.19 27.11
CA ALA A 100 -8.72 31.16 27.54
C ALA A 100 -8.64 30.86 29.05
N PRO A 101 -7.49 30.38 29.58
CA PRO A 101 -7.34 30.06 31.00
C PRO A 101 -7.66 31.25 31.88
N VAL A 102 -8.64 31.11 32.78
CA VAL A 102 -9.12 32.14 33.72
C VAL A 102 -8.49 31.89 35.07
N PRO A 103 -7.82 32.87 35.70
CA PRO A 103 -7.26 32.69 37.03
C PRO A 103 -8.37 32.53 38.09
N ILE A 104 -8.18 31.58 39.01
CA ILE A 104 -9.05 31.43 40.19
C ILE A 104 -8.76 32.61 41.12
N ALA A 105 -9.79 33.33 41.53
CA ALA A 105 -9.66 34.24 42.66
C ALA A 105 -9.38 33.39 43.93
N ALA A 106 -8.26 33.60 44.61
CA ALA A 106 -7.88 32.81 45.75
C ALA A 106 -9.07 32.72 46.75
N ALA A 107 -9.56 31.49 46.96
CA ALA A 107 -10.62 31.22 47.92
C ALA A 107 -10.14 31.69 49.30
N THR A 108 -10.65 32.79 49.75
CA THR A 108 -10.50 33.22 51.14
C THR A 108 -11.29 32.25 51.99
N ASP A 109 -10.62 31.39 52.72
CA ASP A 109 -11.18 30.47 53.73
C ASP A 109 -12.15 31.26 54.65
N ALA A 110 -13.42 30.97 54.46
CA ALA A 110 -14.45 31.39 55.36
C ALA A 110 -14.93 30.18 56.18
N ALA A 111 -14.08 29.62 57.04
CA ALA A 111 -14.49 28.87 58.23
C ALA A 111 -13.26 28.68 59.14
N ASP A 112 -13.25 29.38 60.13
CA ASP A 112 -12.76 29.33 61.51
C ASP A 112 -11.81 30.44 61.90
N GLY A 113 -12.40 31.34 62.79
CA GLY A 113 -11.62 32.37 63.40
C GLY A 113 -10.56 31.84 64.35
N ILE A 114 -9.32 32.18 64.06
CA ILE A 114 -8.27 32.34 65.10
C ILE A 114 -7.50 33.60 64.77
N ASP A 115 -7.67 34.57 65.66
CA ASP A 115 -6.85 35.77 65.82
C ASP A 115 -5.37 35.43 65.93
N THR A 116 -4.56 35.87 65.00
CA THR A 116 -3.14 36.09 65.26
C THR A 116 -2.68 37.39 64.63
N ALA A 117 -2.23 38.23 65.53
CA ALA A 117 -1.82 39.62 65.35
C ALA A 117 -0.65 39.81 64.39
N ALA A 118 -0.83 40.89 63.64
CA ALA A 118 0.18 41.90 63.28
C ALA A 118 1.60 41.52 62.81
N GLY A 119 1.90 41.89 61.61
CA GLY A 119 3.19 42.42 61.19
C GLY A 119 4.15 41.52 60.47
N SER A 120 3.98 41.41 59.16
CA SER A 120 5.10 41.22 58.23
C SER A 120 4.72 41.83 56.90
N GLU A 121 5.53 42.74 56.38
CA GLU A 121 5.43 43.27 55.03
C GLU A 121 5.57 42.17 54.01
N PRO A 122 4.86 42.25 52.88
CA PRO A 122 4.99 41.25 51.84
C PRO A 122 6.34 41.44 51.14
N ASP A 123 7.28 40.57 51.46
CA ASP A 123 8.50 40.40 50.69
C ASP A 123 8.11 39.60 49.42
N GLY A 124 8.23 40.20 48.25
CA GLY A 124 7.78 39.73 47.01
C GLY A 124 8.49 38.47 46.54
N THR A 125 7.75 37.70 45.82
CA THR A 125 7.99 36.48 45.01
C THR A 125 7.40 35.21 45.62
N ASP A 126 6.06 35.19 45.74
CA ASP A 126 5.36 33.94 45.79
C ASP A 126 5.13 33.51 44.32
N ASP A 127 6.08 32.73 43.78
CA ASP A 127 6.06 32.18 42.42
C ASP A 127 5.29 30.86 42.42
N SER A 128 4.25 30.75 43.25
CA SER A 128 3.28 29.67 43.19
C SER A 128 2.47 29.84 41.91
N PRO A 129 2.46 28.87 40.99
CA PRO A 129 1.70 29.02 39.74
C PRO A 129 0.21 29.19 40.07
N GLU A 130 -0.36 30.35 39.76
CA GLU A 130 -1.80 30.60 39.90
C GLU A 130 -2.54 29.53 39.06
N THR A 131 -3.33 28.70 39.72
CA THR A 131 -4.17 27.70 39.05
C THR A 131 -5.19 28.42 38.20
N ARG A 132 -5.31 28.05 36.92
CA ARG A 132 -6.22 28.63 35.95
C ARG A 132 -7.25 27.62 35.52
N LEU A 133 -8.47 28.07 35.29
CA LEU A 133 -9.57 27.19 34.80
C LEU A 133 -9.86 27.44 33.33
N VAL A 134 -10.23 26.40 32.62
CA VAL A 134 -10.74 26.51 31.24
C VAL A 134 -12.22 26.12 31.23
N LEU A 135 -13.07 27.03 30.75
CA LEU A 135 -14.50 26.81 30.58
C LEU A 135 -14.80 26.37 29.16
N LEU A 136 -15.65 25.36 29.02
CA LEU A 136 -16.06 24.78 27.74
C LEU A 136 -17.60 24.81 27.64
N ALA A 137 -18.13 25.38 26.59
CA ALA A 137 -19.52 25.20 26.19
C ALA A 137 -19.59 24.28 24.95
N ASP A 138 -20.21 23.14 25.11
CA ASP A 138 -20.30 22.11 24.11
C ASP A 138 -21.67 21.41 24.16
N PRO A 139 -22.60 21.77 23.27
CA PRO A 139 -23.93 21.20 23.26
C PRO A 139 -23.97 19.70 22.97
N ALA A 140 -22.97 19.16 22.25
CA ALA A 140 -22.91 17.76 21.82
C ALA A 140 -22.13 16.87 22.79
N ILE A 141 -21.67 17.39 23.92
CA ILE A 141 -20.75 16.66 24.82
C ILE A 141 -21.33 15.34 25.32
N ALA A 142 -22.62 15.26 25.57
CA ALA A 142 -23.28 14.06 26.07
C ALA A 142 -23.27 12.88 25.06
N GLU A 143 -22.97 13.14 23.80
CA GLU A 143 -22.89 12.11 22.73
C GLU A 143 -21.51 11.46 22.67
N ARG A 144 -20.48 12.08 23.29
CA ARG A 144 -19.08 11.65 23.18
C ARG A 144 -18.32 11.61 24.50
N ALA A 145 -19.01 11.89 25.59
CA ALA A 145 -18.49 11.81 26.94
C ALA A 145 -19.50 11.17 27.87
N ARG A 146 -19.00 10.46 28.85
CA ARG A 146 -19.84 9.86 29.87
C ARG A 146 -19.78 10.65 31.17
N LEU A 147 -20.92 10.78 31.82
CA LEU A 147 -21.00 11.29 33.18
C LEU A 147 -20.46 10.21 34.16
N VAL A 148 -19.54 10.59 35.04
CA VAL A 148 -18.99 9.69 36.03
C VAL A 148 -19.87 9.74 37.32
N GLU A 149 -20.15 10.94 37.78
CA GLU A 149 -21.04 11.21 38.94
C GLU A 149 -21.85 12.47 38.70
N GLY A 150 -23.03 12.58 39.35
CA GLY A 150 -23.86 13.78 39.31
C GLY A 150 -24.79 13.86 38.11
N VAL A 151 -24.94 15.06 37.55
CA VAL A 151 -25.81 15.37 36.40
C VAL A 151 -25.10 16.32 35.46
N TRP A 152 -25.51 16.30 34.19
CA TRP A 152 -25.09 17.31 33.22
C TRP A 152 -25.66 18.69 33.62
N PRO A 153 -24.93 19.82 33.46
CA PRO A 153 -25.47 21.12 33.66
C PRO A 153 -26.64 21.39 32.72
N ASP A 154 -27.78 21.86 33.26
CA ASP A 154 -28.96 22.19 32.49
C ASP A 154 -29.21 23.68 32.53
N ALA A 155 -29.34 24.31 31.35
CA ALA A 155 -29.62 25.71 31.21
C ALA A 155 -30.87 26.18 32.00
N ALA A 156 -31.84 25.30 32.17
CA ALA A 156 -33.08 25.57 32.92
C ALA A 156 -32.83 25.73 34.45
N SER A 157 -31.70 25.27 34.97
CA SER A 157 -31.38 25.35 36.40
C SER A 157 -30.56 26.61 36.79
N ALA A 158 -30.13 27.41 35.81
CA ALA A 158 -29.45 28.66 36.02
C ALA A 158 -30.48 29.70 36.51
N ASP A 159 -30.46 30.01 37.81
CA ASP A 159 -31.27 31.10 38.38
C ASP A 159 -30.60 32.45 38.05
N GLU A 160 -31.12 33.19 37.08
CA GLU A 160 -30.61 34.51 36.65
C GLU A 160 -30.39 35.50 37.86
N ALA A 161 -31.08 35.21 38.99
CA ALA A 161 -30.97 36.02 40.22
C ALA A 161 -29.80 35.63 41.11
N SER A 162 -29.20 34.42 40.94
CA SER A 162 -28.21 33.89 41.90
C SER A 162 -26.88 33.73 41.20
N ALA A 163 -26.17 34.49 40.62
CA ALA A 163 -24.78 34.44 40.08
C ALA A 163 -24.04 33.05 40.18
N VAL A 164 -24.81 31.95 40.31
CA VAL A 164 -24.32 30.58 40.45
C VAL A 164 -24.56 29.82 39.13
N VAL A 165 -23.46 29.37 38.51
CA VAL A 165 -23.48 28.64 37.25
C VAL A 165 -23.24 27.16 37.56
N PRO A 166 -24.22 26.24 37.23
CA PRO A 166 -23.97 24.82 37.37
C PRO A 166 -22.92 24.39 36.35
N THR A 167 -21.95 23.54 36.78
CA THR A 167 -20.86 23.10 35.94
C THR A 167 -20.55 21.60 36.16
N ALA A 168 -20.25 20.88 35.11
CA ALA A 168 -19.67 19.55 35.20
C ALA A 168 -18.17 19.63 34.87
N VAL A 169 -17.33 19.10 35.74
CA VAL A 169 -15.89 19.18 35.61
C VAL A 169 -15.30 17.88 35.13
N HIS A 170 -14.22 17.96 34.33
CA HIS A 170 -13.45 16.77 33.95
C HIS A 170 -12.91 16.06 35.20
N GLN A 171 -13.07 14.73 35.32
CA GLN A 171 -12.70 13.95 36.52
C GLN A 171 -11.25 14.21 36.95
N GLY A 172 -10.29 14.22 35.97
CA GLY A 172 -8.89 14.50 36.30
C GLY A 172 -8.66 15.91 36.85
N ALA A 173 -9.44 16.90 36.45
CA ALA A 173 -9.39 18.24 37.00
C ALA A 173 -10.02 18.29 38.40
N ALA A 174 -11.12 17.58 38.64
CA ALA A 174 -11.71 17.45 39.96
C ALA A 174 -10.73 16.80 40.96
N ASP A 175 -10.08 15.72 40.56
CA ASP A 175 -9.09 15.01 41.38
C ASP A 175 -7.86 15.90 41.68
N ALA A 176 -7.36 16.62 40.65
CA ALA A 176 -6.19 17.50 40.81
C ALA A 176 -6.47 18.70 41.74
N LEU A 177 -7.69 19.21 41.75
CA LEU A 177 -8.11 20.35 42.53
C LEU A 177 -8.80 19.96 43.85
N GLY A 178 -9.03 18.69 44.10
CA GLY A 178 -9.72 18.18 45.28
C GLY A 178 -11.20 18.59 45.36
N LEU A 179 -11.88 18.69 44.20
CA LEU A 179 -13.27 19.17 44.09
C LEU A 179 -14.26 18.01 44.19
N ALA A 180 -15.34 18.23 44.92
CA ALA A 180 -16.45 17.31 45.04
C ALA A 180 -17.76 17.92 44.51
N ILE A 181 -18.76 17.06 44.23
CA ILE A 181 -20.10 17.50 43.82
C ILE A 181 -20.73 18.33 44.96
N GLY A 182 -21.20 19.52 44.61
CA GLY A 182 -21.74 20.51 45.54
C GLY A 182 -20.80 21.62 45.88
N ASP A 183 -19.50 21.45 45.65
CA ASP A 183 -18.49 22.51 45.87
C ASP A 183 -18.71 23.71 44.92
N THR A 184 -18.26 24.87 45.38
CA THR A 184 -18.37 26.10 44.60
C THR A 184 -17.00 26.74 44.42
N ILE A 185 -16.70 27.20 43.21
CA ILE A 185 -15.50 27.94 42.86
C ILE A 185 -15.89 29.39 42.55
N GLU A 186 -15.23 30.35 43.15
CA GLU A 186 -15.38 31.77 42.81
C GLU A 186 -14.54 32.12 41.57
N LEU A 187 -15.23 32.63 40.54
CA LEU A 187 -14.62 33.00 39.28
C LEU A 187 -15.00 34.46 38.96
N VAL A 188 -14.11 35.38 39.23
CA VAL A 188 -14.28 36.84 38.98
C VAL A 188 -15.56 37.41 39.59
N ASP A 189 -16.71 37.33 38.90
CA ASP A 189 -18.00 37.89 39.28
C ASP A 189 -19.13 36.84 39.40
N ARG A 190 -18.80 35.55 39.29
CA ARG A 190 -19.76 34.45 39.37
C ARG A 190 -19.21 33.25 40.14
N ARG A 191 -20.07 32.34 40.53
CA ARG A 191 -19.73 31.09 41.22
C ARG A 191 -20.04 29.91 40.34
N LEU A 192 -19.07 29.04 40.12
CA LEU A 192 -19.29 27.74 39.48
C LEU A 192 -19.66 26.74 40.57
N GLN A 193 -20.82 26.07 40.46
CA GLN A 193 -21.21 24.97 41.33
C GLN A 193 -20.99 23.65 40.62
N ILE A 194 -20.22 22.78 41.23
CA ILE A 194 -19.95 21.43 40.66
C ILE A 194 -21.22 20.60 40.81
N VAL A 195 -21.85 20.24 39.68
CA VAL A 195 -23.08 19.40 39.65
C VAL A 195 -22.79 18.00 39.15
N GLY A 196 -21.63 17.78 38.53
CA GLY A 196 -21.24 16.46 38.04
C GLY A 196 -19.75 16.42 37.61
N THR A 197 -19.26 15.21 37.45
CA THR A 197 -17.94 14.94 36.86
C THR A 197 -18.09 14.07 35.61
N TRP A 198 -17.20 14.29 34.63
CA TRP A 198 -17.29 13.63 33.35
C TRP A 198 -15.92 13.17 32.81
N LEU A 199 -15.92 12.19 31.92
CA LEU A 199 -14.77 11.73 31.17
C LEU A 199 -15.16 11.54 29.69
N PRO A 200 -14.24 11.80 28.73
CA PRO A 200 -14.46 11.46 27.34
C PRO A 200 -14.58 9.95 27.18
N ASP A 201 -15.44 9.48 26.26
CA ASP A 201 -15.52 8.07 25.93
C ASP A 201 -14.22 7.57 25.28
N ASP A 202 -13.68 8.37 24.38
CA ASP A 202 -12.34 8.20 23.80
C ASP A 202 -11.68 9.58 23.66
N ALA A 203 -10.71 9.90 24.50
CA ALA A 203 -9.97 11.17 24.43
C ALA A 203 -9.12 11.31 23.17
N ARG A 204 -8.89 10.21 22.40
CA ARG A 204 -8.17 10.25 21.11
C ARG A 204 -9.09 10.51 19.93
N ALA A 205 -10.41 10.51 20.14
CA ALA A 205 -11.35 10.76 19.06
C ALA A 205 -11.05 12.10 18.37
N PRO A 206 -11.16 12.14 17.03
CA PRO A 206 -10.88 13.36 16.26
C PRO A 206 -11.73 14.56 16.67
N SER A 207 -12.93 14.34 17.19
CA SER A 207 -13.82 15.40 17.69
C SER A 207 -13.23 16.21 18.85
N TRP A 208 -12.36 15.59 19.66
CA TRP A 208 -11.63 16.28 20.72
C TRP A 208 -10.37 17.00 20.24
N PHE A 209 -9.94 16.77 19.02
CA PHE A 209 -8.80 17.41 18.37
C PHE A 209 -7.44 17.21 19.07
N GLY A 210 -7.33 16.22 19.97
CA GLY A 210 -6.12 15.94 20.73
C GLY A 210 -5.85 16.96 21.85
N GLU A 211 -6.89 17.65 22.36
CA GLU A 211 -6.77 18.64 23.45
C GLU A 211 -6.22 17.99 24.73
N PRO A 212 -5.06 18.43 25.28
CA PRO A 212 -4.47 17.82 26.47
C PRO A 212 -5.38 17.89 27.70
N LEU A 213 -6.14 18.98 27.86
CA LEU A 213 -7.08 19.15 28.98
C LEU A 213 -8.20 18.12 28.96
N VAL A 214 -8.67 17.71 27.76
CA VAL A 214 -9.68 16.63 27.62
C VAL A 214 -9.06 15.27 27.91
N ALA A 215 -7.77 15.10 27.68
CA ALA A 215 -7.09 13.84 27.91
C ALA A 215 -6.78 13.60 29.40
N THR A 216 -6.36 14.66 30.14
CA THR A 216 -5.80 14.52 31.48
C THR A 216 -6.53 15.33 32.57
N GLY A 217 -7.33 16.31 32.17
CA GLY A 217 -7.98 17.23 33.09
C GLY A 217 -7.08 18.39 33.56
N SER A 218 -5.78 18.35 33.29
CA SER A 218 -4.85 19.43 33.63
C SER A 218 -3.70 19.47 32.64
N ALA A 219 -3.37 20.67 32.15
CA ALA A 219 -2.26 20.88 31.21
C ALA A 219 -1.77 22.33 31.29
N ASP A 220 -0.47 22.56 31.17
CA ASP A 220 0.16 23.90 31.12
C ASP A 220 -0.26 24.85 32.23
N GLY A 221 -0.46 24.35 33.46
CA GLY A 221 -0.90 25.13 34.60
C GLY A 221 -2.37 25.55 34.58
N ALA A 222 -3.16 24.95 33.66
CA ALA A 222 -4.61 25.09 33.62
C ALA A 222 -5.27 23.76 34.03
N ALA A 223 -6.46 23.84 34.62
CA ALA A 223 -7.32 22.72 34.96
C ALA A 223 -8.66 22.83 34.22
N GLY A 224 -9.27 21.69 33.88
CA GLY A 224 -10.53 21.66 33.16
C GLY A 224 -10.58 20.53 32.13
N PRO A 225 -11.48 20.57 31.18
CA PRO A 225 -12.51 21.60 30.97
C PRO A 225 -13.64 21.55 32.00
N PHE A 226 -14.12 22.74 32.38
CA PHE A 226 -15.34 22.92 33.13
C PHE A 226 -16.49 23.20 32.16
N LEU A 227 -17.41 22.26 32.05
CA LEU A 227 -18.53 22.36 31.14
C LEU A 227 -19.57 23.34 31.70
N VAL A 228 -19.92 24.34 30.91
CA VAL A 228 -20.94 25.34 31.21
C VAL A 228 -21.83 25.59 30.01
N ASP A 229 -22.98 26.20 30.24
CA ASP A 229 -23.81 26.72 29.14
C ASP A 229 -23.12 27.92 28.47
N GLU A 230 -23.34 28.11 27.16
CA GLU A 230 -22.69 29.15 26.38
C GLU A 230 -22.92 30.58 26.93
N PRO A 231 -24.09 30.98 27.45
CA PRO A 231 -24.27 32.28 28.11
C PRO A 231 -23.35 32.50 29.32
N ALA A 232 -22.92 31.42 29.97
CA ALA A 232 -21.96 31.56 31.08
C ALA A 232 -20.58 32.03 30.65
N LEU A 233 -20.27 32.00 29.36
CA LEU A 233 -19.04 32.55 28.78
C LEU A 233 -19.11 34.09 28.56
N ASP A 234 -20.29 34.72 28.72
CA ASP A 234 -20.48 36.16 28.50
C ASP A 234 -19.81 36.97 29.61
N GLY A 235 -19.16 38.04 29.20
CA GLY A 235 -18.51 38.96 30.16
C GLY A 235 -17.23 38.46 30.81
N LEU A 236 -16.72 37.28 30.43
CA LEU A 236 -15.42 36.83 30.94
C LEU A 236 -14.28 37.81 30.56
N PRO A 237 -13.32 38.10 31.47
CA PRO A 237 -12.22 39.04 31.22
C PRO A 237 -11.13 38.43 30.29
N VAL A 238 -11.37 37.27 29.73
CA VAL A 238 -10.47 36.54 28.84
C VAL A 238 -11.12 36.31 27.48
N ALA A 239 -10.30 36.03 26.49
CA ALA A 239 -10.81 35.71 25.17
C ALA A 239 -11.55 34.36 25.16
N VAL A 240 -12.72 34.33 24.52
CA VAL A 240 -13.45 33.11 24.23
C VAL A 240 -13.31 32.81 22.75
N ARG A 241 -12.99 31.59 22.41
CA ARG A 241 -12.87 31.09 21.04
C ARG A 241 -14.05 30.21 20.68
N VAL A 242 -14.62 30.42 19.51
CA VAL A 242 -15.59 29.53 18.89
C VAL A 242 -14.84 28.62 17.96
N ARG A 243 -15.17 27.34 18.01
CA ARG A 243 -14.53 26.27 17.25
C ARG A 243 -15.59 25.51 16.47
N TRP A 244 -15.35 25.29 15.19
CA TRP A 244 -16.09 24.36 14.37
C TRP A 244 -15.15 23.21 14.01
N THR A 245 -15.42 22.03 14.54
CA THR A 245 -14.62 20.83 14.31
C THR A 245 -15.37 19.92 13.37
N ALA A 246 -14.77 19.59 12.22
CA ALA A 246 -15.32 18.70 11.21
C ALA A 246 -14.57 17.37 11.22
N THR A 247 -15.31 16.27 11.29
CA THR A 247 -14.82 14.89 11.31
C THR A 247 -15.44 14.08 10.18
N PRO A 248 -14.73 13.12 9.58
CA PRO A 248 -15.26 12.32 8.50
C PRO A 248 -16.17 11.19 9.00
N ILE A 249 -17.27 10.94 8.28
CA ILE A 249 -18.10 9.76 8.46
C ILE A 249 -17.41 8.60 7.74
N ILE A 250 -16.69 7.77 8.49
CA ILE A 250 -15.79 6.74 7.95
C ILE A 250 -16.49 5.81 6.97
N ASP A 251 -17.70 5.33 7.29
CA ASP A 251 -18.44 4.39 6.45
C ASP A 251 -18.91 4.98 5.10
N ALA A 252 -19.00 6.30 5.02
CA ALA A 252 -19.36 7.00 3.79
C ALA A 252 -18.17 7.32 2.89
N LEU A 253 -16.95 7.19 3.42
CA LEU A 253 -15.75 7.51 2.64
C LEU A 253 -15.50 6.50 1.51
N THR A 254 -15.28 7.05 0.33
CA THR A 254 -14.80 6.35 -0.86
C THR A 254 -13.57 7.08 -1.42
N PRO A 255 -12.74 6.43 -2.25
CA PRO A 255 -11.59 7.11 -2.86
C PRO A 255 -11.92 8.37 -3.66
N ASP A 256 -13.12 8.49 -4.19
CA ASP A 256 -13.55 9.65 -4.97
C ASP A 256 -14.06 10.75 -4.05
N THR A 257 -14.93 10.43 -3.08
CA THR A 257 -15.41 11.42 -2.09
C THR A 257 -14.26 11.98 -1.24
N ALA A 258 -13.26 11.17 -0.89
CA ALA A 258 -12.09 11.62 -0.13
C ALA A 258 -11.28 12.70 -0.89
N ARG A 259 -11.11 12.56 -2.22
CA ARG A 259 -10.44 13.59 -3.04
C ARG A 259 -11.24 14.88 -3.14
N GLU A 260 -12.57 14.80 -3.23
CA GLU A 260 -13.45 15.96 -3.25
C GLU A 260 -13.37 16.73 -1.93
N LEU A 261 -13.31 16.03 -0.79
CA LEU A 261 -13.23 16.63 0.54
C LEU A 261 -12.03 17.55 0.74
N THR A 262 -10.86 17.19 0.22
CA THR A 262 -9.67 18.06 0.32
C THR A 262 -9.94 19.43 -0.34
N GLY A 263 -10.62 19.44 -1.49
CA GLY A 263 -11.07 20.65 -2.17
C GLY A 263 -12.15 21.41 -1.39
N ASP A 264 -13.05 20.71 -0.73
CA ASP A 264 -14.11 21.30 0.09
C ASP A 264 -13.53 22.02 1.32
N PHE A 265 -12.61 21.39 2.03
CA PHE A 265 -11.90 22.03 3.14
C PHE A 265 -11.12 23.28 2.70
N ALA A 266 -10.51 23.26 1.52
CA ALA A 266 -9.80 24.40 0.98
C ALA A 266 -10.75 25.57 0.64
N ARG A 267 -11.99 25.30 0.23
CA ARG A 267 -13.02 26.32 -0.08
C ARG A 267 -13.72 26.86 1.16
N THR A 268 -13.81 26.07 2.24
CA THR A 268 -14.55 26.44 3.47
C THR A 268 -13.91 27.62 4.20
N ALA A 269 -12.59 27.63 4.41
CA ALA A 269 -11.93 28.72 5.13
C ALA A 269 -12.12 30.11 4.48
N PRO A 270 -11.94 30.30 3.16
CA PRO A 270 -12.26 31.58 2.50
C PRO A 270 -13.73 31.92 2.56
N ALA A 271 -14.65 30.95 2.51
CA ALA A 271 -16.07 31.16 2.56
C ALA A 271 -16.53 31.62 3.96
N LEU A 272 -15.92 31.07 5.03
CA LEU A 272 -16.11 31.53 6.41
C LEU A 272 -15.55 32.94 6.57
N ALA A 273 -14.33 33.21 6.11
CA ALA A 273 -13.69 34.52 6.22
C ALA A 273 -14.45 35.64 5.48
N ALA A 274 -15.28 35.29 4.50
CA ALA A 274 -16.12 36.27 3.77
C ALA A 274 -17.39 36.67 4.53
N GLN A 275 -17.71 36.01 5.67
CA GLN A 275 -18.91 36.34 6.43
C GLN A 275 -18.64 37.49 7.41
N PRO A 276 -19.59 38.46 7.54
CA PRO A 276 -19.53 39.47 8.60
C PRO A 276 -19.49 38.81 9.99
N GLY A 277 -18.66 39.31 10.89
CA GLY A 277 -18.48 38.73 12.24
C GLY A 277 -17.67 37.45 12.31
N ILE A 278 -17.11 36.98 11.20
CA ILE A 278 -16.19 35.83 11.13
C ILE A 278 -14.83 36.26 10.61
N GLY A 279 -14.76 36.98 9.50
CA GLY A 279 -13.49 37.31 8.84
C GLY A 279 -12.67 38.41 9.51
N GLU A 280 -13.30 39.23 10.36
CA GLU A 280 -12.68 40.41 10.95
C GLU A 280 -11.73 40.11 12.12
N ASP A 281 -11.92 38.98 12.80
CA ASP A 281 -11.23 38.60 14.06
C ASP A 281 -10.17 37.49 13.91
N GLY A 282 -9.70 37.22 12.69
CA GLY A 282 -8.58 36.31 12.46
C GLY A 282 -8.97 34.85 12.55
N LEU A 283 -9.68 34.34 11.52
CA LEU A 283 -10.00 32.92 11.35
C LEU A 283 -8.73 32.07 11.15
N SER A 284 -8.53 31.06 11.97
CA SER A 284 -7.49 30.07 11.81
C SER A 284 -8.07 28.71 11.41
N ARG A 285 -7.39 28.00 10.50
CA ARG A 285 -7.69 26.62 10.17
C ARG A 285 -6.60 25.72 10.72
N LEU A 286 -6.97 24.76 11.54
CA LEU A 286 -6.09 23.78 12.19
C LEU A 286 -6.48 22.36 11.76
N GLY A 287 -5.62 21.41 12.02
CA GLY A 287 -5.90 19.99 11.83
C GLY A 287 -5.22 19.35 10.62
N GLY A 288 -4.90 18.08 10.78
CA GLY A 288 -4.14 17.27 9.83
C GLY A 288 -4.99 16.41 8.88
N LEU A 289 -6.34 16.39 9.03
CA LEU A 289 -7.20 15.54 8.20
C LEU A 289 -6.99 15.69 6.69
N PRO A 290 -6.80 16.89 6.12
CA PRO A 290 -6.50 17.02 4.70
C PRO A 290 -5.19 16.33 4.33
N ALA A 291 -4.15 16.45 5.14
CA ALA A 291 -2.87 15.77 4.89
C ALA A 291 -3.00 14.25 5.06
N THR A 292 -3.79 13.78 6.02
CA THR A 292 -4.11 12.35 6.20
C THR A 292 -4.83 11.79 4.98
N ILE A 293 -5.83 12.50 4.46
CA ILE A 293 -6.56 12.11 3.23
C ILE A 293 -5.62 12.14 2.01
N ASP A 294 -4.78 13.17 1.87
CA ASP A 294 -3.83 13.27 0.77
C ASP A 294 -2.81 12.13 0.80
N ALA A 295 -2.29 11.78 1.99
CA ALA A 295 -1.40 10.64 2.15
C ALA A 295 -2.08 9.30 1.82
N ALA A 296 -3.32 9.10 2.27
CA ALA A 296 -4.10 7.91 1.96
C ALA A 296 -4.41 7.80 0.46
N THR A 297 -4.82 8.91 -0.18
CA THR A 297 -5.11 8.94 -1.62
C THR A 297 -3.86 8.75 -2.47
N ALA A 298 -2.71 9.28 -2.06
CA ALA A 298 -1.42 9.02 -2.71
C ALA A 298 -1.06 7.52 -2.66
N GLY A 299 -1.31 6.85 -1.53
CA GLY A 299 -1.18 5.39 -1.41
C GLY A 299 -2.10 4.63 -2.37
N LEU A 300 -3.35 5.08 -2.50
CA LEU A 300 -4.31 4.50 -3.46
C LEU A 300 -3.89 4.72 -4.92
N ASP A 301 -3.30 5.84 -5.25
CA ASP A 301 -2.79 6.11 -6.61
C ASP A 301 -1.58 5.20 -6.92
N ALA A 302 -0.75 4.88 -5.93
CA ALA A 302 0.30 3.87 -6.06
C ALA A 302 -0.29 2.47 -6.37
N VAL A 303 -1.34 2.06 -5.66
CA VAL A 303 -2.07 0.81 -5.94
C VAL A 303 -2.65 0.80 -7.35
N ARG A 304 -3.28 1.91 -7.78
CA ARG A 304 -3.82 2.07 -9.16
C ARG A 304 -2.73 1.96 -10.22
N ALA A 305 -1.53 2.46 -9.94
CA ALA A 305 -0.40 2.36 -10.85
C ALA A 305 0.14 0.93 -10.98
N ILE A 306 0.06 0.12 -9.94
CA ILE A 306 0.57 -1.26 -9.91
C ILE A 306 -0.46 -2.28 -10.43
N THR A 307 -1.76 -2.08 -10.17
CA THR A 307 -2.84 -3.01 -10.50
C THR A 307 -2.93 -3.43 -11.99
N PRO A 308 -2.64 -2.59 -13.00
CA PRO A 308 -2.64 -3.02 -14.39
C PRO A 308 -1.59 -4.08 -14.73
N LEU A 309 -0.48 -4.14 -14.00
CA LEU A 309 0.62 -5.06 -14.26
C LEU A 309 0.20 -6.54 -14.20
N PRO A 310 -0.42 -7.05 -13.11
CA PRO A 310 -0.87 -8.44 -13.04
C PRO A 310 -1.96 -8.76 -14.06
N LEU A 311 -2.88 -7.82 -14.33
CA LEU A 311 -3.94 -8.01 -15.32
C LEU A 311 -3.39 -8.14 -16.75
N LEU A 312 -2.43 -7.28 -17.12
CA LEU A 312 -1.79 -7.32 -18.43
C LEU A 312 -0.93 -8.57 -18.60
N LEU A 313 -0.23 -9.02 -17.56
CA LEU A 313 0.53 -10.25 -17.56
C LEU A 313 -0.38 -11.46 -17.77
N LEU A 314 -1.48 -11.53 -17.02
CA LEU A 314 -2.50 -12.57 -17.13
C LEU A 314 -3.15 -12.56 -18.52
N ALA A 315 -3.52 -11.38 -19.03
CA ALA A 315 -4.10 -11.20 -20.35
C ALA A 315 -3.13 -11.64 -21.46
N ALA A 316 -1.86 -11.24 -21.39
CA ALA A 316 -0.85 -11.63 -22.38
C ALA A 316 -0.63 -13.15 -22.40
N ALA A 317 -0.53 -13.80 -21.24
CA ALA A 317 -0.43 -15.24 -21.12
C ALA A 317 -1.69 -15.95 -21.66
N GLY A 318 -2.88 -15.43 -21.32
CA GLY A 318 -4.16 -15.97 -21.78
C GLY A 318 -4.35 -15.82 -23.28
N ILE A 319 -4.02 -14.65 -23.86
CA ILE A 319 -4.07 -14.40 -25.31
C ILE A 319 -3.14 -15.35 -26.05
N ALA A 320 -1.93 -15.54 -25.57
CA ALA A 320 -0.96 -16.47 -26.18
C ALA A 320 -1.44 -17.93 -26.09
N ALA A 321 -1.97 -18.34 -24.93
CA ALA A 321 -2.52 -19.68 -24.72
C ALA A 321 -3.75 -19.94 -25.61
N LEU A 322 -4.75 -19.06 -25.60
CA LEU A 322 -5.97 -19.17 -26.42
C LEU A 322 -5.68 -19.08 -27.90
N GLY A 323 -4.79 -18.19 -28.33
CA GLY A 323 -4.34 -18.07 -29.71
C GLY A 323 -3.72 -19.39 -30.22
N ARG A 324 -2.91 -20.04 -29.37
CA ARG A 324 -2.32 -21.33 -29.67
C ARG A 324 -3.37 -22.45 -29.73
N LEU A 325 -4.24 -22.51 -28.74
CA LEU A 325 -5.33 -23.49 -28.72
C LEU A 325 -6.25 -23.32 -29.93
N GLY A 326 -6.52 -22.09 -30.34
CA GLY A 326 -7.26 -21.76 -31.55
C GLY A 326 -6.56 -22.30 -32.81
N THR A 327 -5.24 -22.09 -32.95
CA THR A 327 -4.47 -22.61 -34.10
C THR A 327 -4.40 -24.14 -34.10
N LEU A 328 -4.26 -24.80 -32.94
CA LEU A 328 -4.31 -26.27 -32.82
C LEU A 328 -5.68 -26.81 -33.23
N LEU A 329 -6.76 -26.16 -32.78
CA LEU A 329 -8.13 -26.58 -33.11
C LEU A 329 -8.42 -26.38 -34.59
N ALA A 330 -8.04 -25.23 -35.18
CA ALA A 330 -8.21 -24.94 -36.59
C ALA A 330 -7.42 -25.92 -37.49
N GLY A 331 -6.16 -26.21 -37.16
CA GLY A 331 -5.30 -27.16 -37.82
C GLY A 331 -5.86 -28.58 -37.78
N ALA A 332 -6.37 -28.98 -36.62
CA ALA A 332 -6.97 -30.29 -36.41
C ALA A 332 -8.29 -30.48 -37.21
N ARG A 333 -8.94 -29.38 -37.63
CA ARG A 333 -10.16 -29.36 -38.43
C ARG A 333 -9.92 -29.06 -39.90
N ARG A 334 -8.66 -29.02 -40.36
CA ARG A 334 -8.32 -28.66 -41.73
C ARG A 334 -9.05 -29.54 -42.76
N GLY A 335 -9.03 -30.88 -42.59
CA GLY A 335 -9.70 -31.83 -43.48
C GLY A 335 -11.22 -31.59 -43.58
N GLU A 336 -11.86 -31.35 -42.45
CA GLU A 336 -13.28 -31.04 -42.36
C GLU A 336 -13.60 -29.65 -43.01
N THR A 337 -12.76 -28.64 -42.73
CA THR A 337 -12.90 -27.32 -43.33
C THR A 337 -12.79 -27.37 -44.85
N VAL A 338 -11.85 -28.13 -45.41
CA VAL A 338 -11.70 -28.34 -46.85
C VAL A 338 -12.93 -28.99 -47.44
N LEU A 339 -13.46 -30.07 -46.84
CA LEU A 339 -14.66 -30.76 -47.30
C LEU A 339 -15.92 -29.85 -47.28
N LEU A 340 -16.09 -29.07 -46.20
CA LEU A 340 -17.23 -28.14 -46.08
C LEU A 340 -17.14 -27.01 -47.11
N ARG A 341 -15.94 -26.49 -47.38
CA ARG A 341 -15.72 -25.50 -48.45
C ARG A 341 -15.98 -26.08 -49.83
N ALA A 342 -15.56 -27.31 -50.10
CA ALA A 342 -15.87 -27.99 -51.35
C ALA A 342 -17.38 -28.21 -51.57
N ARG A 343 -18.15 -28.24 -50.43
CA ARG A 343 -19.62 -28.30 -50.45
C ARG A 343 -20.28 -26.92 -50.45
N GLY A 344 -19.52 -25.82 -50.58
CA GLY A 344 -20.06 -24.46 -50.70
C GLY A 344 -20.23 -23.70 -49.41
N ALA A 345 -19.69 -24.17 -48.28
CA ALA A 345 -19.76 -23.44 -47.01
C ALA A 345 -18.95 -22.12 -47.10
N ALA A 346 -19.59 -21.00 -46.79
CA ALA A 346 -18.95 -19.70 -46.76
C ALA A 346 -17.98 -19.57 -45.58
N THR A 347 -16.87 -18.85 -45.75
CA THR A 347 -15.90 -18.58 -44.67
C THR A 347 -16.55 -18.03 -43.41
N ARG A 348 -17.50 -17.08 -43.54
CA ARG A 348 -18.26 -16.53 -42.42
C ARG A 348 -19.05 -17.56 -41.61
N GLN A 349 -19.55 -18.61 -42.26
CA GLN A 349 -20.29 -19.70 -41.60
C GLN A 349 -19.36 -20.55 -40.76
N LEU A 350 -18.18 -20.90 -41.30
CA LEU A 350 -17.16 -21.66 -40.59
C LEU A 350 -16.64 -20.91 -39.37
N VAL A 351 -16.40 -19.62 -39.53
CA VAL A 351 -15.96 -18.72 -38.42
C VAL A 351 -17.07 -18.60 -37.39
N GLY A 352 -18.32 -18.40 -37.80
CA GLY A 352 -19.46 -18.30 -36.89
C GLY A 352 -19.69 -19.59 -36.08
N TRP A 353 -19.51 -20.77 -36.67
CA TRP A 353 -19.58 -22.02 -35.92
C TRP A 353 -18.46 -22.15 -34.89
N GLN A 354 -17.22 -21.74 -35.22
CA GLN A 354 -16.10 -21.76 -34.30
C GLN A 354 -16.32 -20.74 -33.15
N ALA A 355 -16.83 -19.57 -33.49
CA ALA A 355 -17.17 -18.53 -32.47
C ALA A 355 -18.29 -19.03 -31.56
N GLY A 356 -19.34 -19.64 -32.10
CA GLY A 356 -20.43 -20.21 -31.29
C GLY A 356 -19.98 -21.34 -30.36
N GLU A 357 -19.06 -22.20 -30.82
CA GLU A 357 -18.47 -23.25 -29.98
C GLU A 357 -17.56 -22.68 -28.91
N ALA A 358 -16.75 -21.65 -29.23
CA ALA A 358 -15.92 -20.93 -28.26
C ALA A 358 -16.78 -20.28 -27.19
N ALA A 359 -17.92 -19.66 -27.56
CA ALA A 359 -18.86 -19.10 -26.61
C ALA A 359 -19.54 -20.17 -25.75
N ALA A 360 -19.98 -21.27 -26.36
CA ALA A 360 -20.64 -22.37 -25.65
C ALA A 360 -19.75 -23.07 -24.61
N VAL A 361 -18.46 -23.14 -24.86
CA VAL A 361 -17.47 -23.71 -23.94
C VAL A 361 -16.95 -22.63 -22.97
N GLY A 362 -16.70 -21.42 -23.46
CA GLY A 362 -16.12 -20.34 -22.69
C GLY A 362 -17.10 -19.73 -21.67
N ALA A 363 -18.38 -19.56 -22.01
CA ALA A 363 -19.33 -18.89 -21.11
C ALA A 363 -19.50 -19.64 -19.77
N PRO A 364 -19.78 -20.95 -19.73
CA PRO A 364 -19.85 -21.66 -18.44
C PRO A 364 -18.52 -21.68 -17.70
N ALA A 365 -17.38 -21.77 -18.42
CA ALA A 365 -16.07 -21.72 -17.81
C ALA A 365 -15.78 -20.36 -17.17
N ALA A 366 -16.18 -19.26 -17.83
CA ALA A 366 -16.02 -17.92 -17.31
C ALA A 366 -16.89 -17.66 -16.07
N VAL A 367 -18.15 -18.13 -16.09
CA VAL A 367 -19.04 -18.03 -14.94
C VAL A 367 -18.50 -18.80 -13.73
N LEU A 368 -18.04 -20.05 -13.97
CA LEU A 368 -17.43 -20.86 -12.90
C LEU A 368 -16.11 -20.25 -12.42
N GLY A 369 -15.31 -19.68 -13.31
CA GLY A 369 -14.09 -18.98 -12.96
C GLY A 369 -14.36 -17.76 -12.09
N ALA A 370 -15.23 -16.87 -12.53
CA ALA A 370 -15.62 -15.67 -11.77
C ALA A 370 -16.20 -16.05 -10.40
N ALA A 371 -17.11 -17.04 -10.34
CA ALA A 371 -17.65 -17.54 -9.09
C ALA A 371 -16.57 -18.14 -8.16
N ALA A 372 -15.56 -18.81 -8.72
CA ALA A 372 -14.42 -19.33 -7.94
C ALA A 372 -13.54 -18.19 -7.42
N GLY A 373 -13.34 -17.12 -8.19
CA GLY A 373 -12.64 -15.91 -7.76
C GLY A 373 -13.35 -15.23 -6.59
N GLU A 374 -14.66 -15.00 -6.71
CA GLU A 374 -15.51 -14.43 -5.65
C GLU A 374 -15.52 -15.31 -4.39
N LEU A 375 -15.66 -16.63 -4.56
CA LEU A 375 -15.62 -17.55 -3.43
C LEU A 375 -14.26 -17.54 -2.72
N GLY A 376 -13.17 -17.44 -3.49
CA GLY A 376 -11.82 -17.32 -2.94
C GLY A 376 -11.66 -16.05 -2.10
N LEU A 377 -12.16 -14.92 -2.60
CA LEU A 377 -12.17 -13.65 -1.86
C LEU A 377 -13.05 -13.73 -0.61
N LEU A 378 -14.24 -14.36 -0.71
CA LEU A 378 -15.12 -14.56 0.43
C LEU A 378 -14.46 -15.32 1.58
N LEU A 379 -13.65 -16.33 1.24
CA LEU A 379 -12.97 -17.15 2.24
C LEU A 379 -11.73 -16.48 2.84
N LEU A 380 -11.03 -15.67 2.05
CA LEU A 380 -9.77 -15.03 2.46
C LEU A 380 -9.99 -13.66 3.13
N ARG A 381 -11.05 -12.95 2.74
CA ARG A 381 -11.37 -11.60 3.21
C ARG A 381 -12.87 -11.44 3.43
N PRO A 382 -13.43 -12.02 4.50
CA PRO A 382 -14.83 -11.82 4.84
C PRO A 382 -15.07 -10.35 5.23
N GLY A 383 -16.15 -9.75 4.71
CA GLY A 383 -16.55 -8.37 5.06
C GLY A 383 -16.15 -7.29 4.05
N GLU A 384 -15.22 -7.55 3.12
CA GLU A 384 -14.91 -6.57 2.07
C GLU A 384 -16.08 -6.42 1.05
N PRO A 385 -16.32 -5.19 0.53
CA PRO A 385 -17.35 -4.96 -0.48
C PRO A 385 -16.99 -5.67 -1.79
N ARG A 386 -17.98 -6.30 -2.44
CA ARG A 386 -17.83 -7.07 -3.69
C ARG A 386 -18.80 -6.58 -4.74
N SER A 387 -18.37 -6.69 -6.00
CA SER A 387 -19.17 -6.22 -7.14
C SER A 387 -19.47 -7.33 -8.14
N LEU A 388 -20.71 -7.84 -8.13
CA LEU A 388 -21.17 -8.77 -9.15
C LEU A 388 -21.09 -8.19 -10.58
N ALA A 389 -21.14 -6.87 -10.72
CA ALA A 389 -20.95 -6.20 -12.01
C ALA A 389 -19.53 -6.36 -12.53
N ILE A 390 -18.51 -6.23 -11.66
CA ILE A 390 -17.10 -6.49 -12.00
C ILE A 390 -16.92 -7.94 -12.43
N ALA A 391 -17.42 -8.90 -11.63
CA ALA A 391 -17.33 -10.31 -11.94
C ALA A 391 -17.97 -10.65 -13.30
N ALA A 392 -19.16 -10.11 -13.59
CA ALA A 392 -19.84 -10.29 -14.86
C ALA A 392 -19.08 -9.64 -16.04
N ALA A 393 -18.52 -8.45 -15.86
CA ALA A 393 -17.74 -7.75 -16.87
C ALA A 393 -16.45 -8.52 -17.23
N VAL A 394 -15.73 -9.02 -16.24
CA VAL A 394 -14.49 -9.82 -16.43
C VAL A 394 -14.80 -11.15 -17.08
N ALA A 395 -15.88 -11.83 -16.67
CA ALA A 395 -16.35 -13.05 -17.30
C ALA A 395 -16.70 -12.82 -18.79
N ALA A 396 -17.46 -11.76 -19.09
CA ALA A 396 -17.81 -11.39 -20.46
C ALA A 396 -16.57 -11.06 -21.33
N ALA A 397 -15.63 -10.29 -20.78
CA ALA A 397 -14.37 -9.95 -21.45
C ALA A 397 -13.54 -11.20 -21.75
N SER A 398 -13.44 -12.15 -20.82
CA SER A 398 -12.70 -13.40 -20.99
C SER A 398 -13.31 -14.28 -22.10
N VAL A 399 -14.65 -14.35 -22.16
CA VAL A 399 -15.37 -15.04 -23.26
C VAL A 399 -15.14 -14.34 -24.59
N LEU A 400 -15.22 -13.01 -24.61
CA LEU A 400 -15.01 -12.22 -25.83
C LEU A 400 -13.61 -12.45 -26.42
N VAL A 401 -12.57 -12.42 -25.56
CA VAL A 401 -11.19 -12.70 -25.96
C VAL A 401 -11.08 -14.11 -26.55
N ALA A 402 -11.66 -15.13 -25.93
CA ALA A 402 -11.66 -16.49 -26.43
C ALA A 402 -12.38 -16.60 -27.80
N VAL A 403 -13.56 -16.00 -27.93
CA VAL A 403 -14.34 -15.98 -29.19
C VAL A 403 -13.57 -15.31 -30.32
N VAL A 404 -12.99 -14.12 -30.05
CA VAL A 404 -12.22 -13.37 -31.05
C VAL A 404 -10.99 -14.15 -31.52
N LEU A 405 -10.21 -14.75 -30.62
CA LEU A 405 -8.97 -15.46 -30.93
C LEU A 405 -9.26 -16.77 -31.68
N LEU A 406 -10.28 -17.53 -31.26
CA LEU A 406 -10.66 -18.77 -31.94
C LEU A 406 -11.30 -18.46 -33.31
N ALA A 407 -12.10 -17.43 -33.44
CA ALA A 407 -12.65 -16.96 -34.71
C ALA A 407 -11.56 -16.49 -35.68
N ALA A 408 -10.57 -15.74 -35.20
CA ALA A 408 -9.43 -15.25 -35.96
C ALA A 408 -8.57 -16.43 -36.49
N SER A 409 -8.34 -17.46 -35.67
CA SER A 409 -7.62 -18.66 -36.07
C SER A 409 -8.37 -19.45 -37.15
N ALA A 410 -9.69 -19.58 -37.03
CA ALA A 410 -10.56 -20.19 -38.01
C ALA A 410 -10.58 -19.40 -39.33
N TRP A 411 -10.66 -18.10 -39.27
CA TRP A 411 -10.59 -17.20 -40.41
C TRP A 411 -9.27 -17.35 -41.17
N GLY A 412 -8.14 -17.34 -40.47
CA GLY A 412 -6.81 -17.54 -41.03
C GLY A 412 -6.68 -18.88 -41.77
N GLU A 413 -7.17 -19.97 -41.15
CA GLU A 413 -7.16 -21.29 -41.77
C GLU A 413 -8.13 -21.40 -42.96
N ALA A 414 -9.33 -20.83 -42.87
CA ALA A 414 -10.32 -20.84 -43.95
C ALA A 414 -9.87 -20.04 -45.20
N ARG A 415 -8.97 -19.09 -45.09
CA ARG A 415 -8.43 -18.31 -46.21
C ARG A 415 -7.23 -18.97 -46.89
N ARG A 416 -6.63 -20.04 -46.32
CA ARG A 416 -5.50 -20.72 -46.91
C ARG A 416 -5.94 -21.46 -48.20
N PRO A 417 -5.19 -21.29 -49.33
CA PRO A 417 -5.48 -22.01 -50.56
C PRO A 417 -5.32 -23.52 -50.41
N VAL A 418 -6.23 -24.29 -51.01
CA VAL A 418 -6.26 -25.77 -50.93
C VAL A 418 -5.04 -26.41 -51.61
N THR A 419 -4.41 -25.72 -52.57
CA THR A 419 -3.36 -26.23 -53.44
C THR A 419 -1.92 -26.07 -52.93
N ARG A 420 -1.71 -25.42 -51.78
CA ARG A 420 -0.34 -25.26 -51.23
C ARG A 420 0.02 -26.36 -50.24
N SER A 421 0.41 -27.49 -50.74
CA SER A 421 0.99 -28.58 -49.92
C SER A 421 2.55 -28.63 -49.93
N THR A 422 3.20 -27.96 -50.83
CA THR A 422 4.66 -27.99 -50.98
C THR A 422 5.20 -26.67 -51.52
N GLY A 423 5.60 -25.78 -50.65
CA GLY A 423 6.28 -24.56 -51.08
C GLY A 423 6.67 -23.61 -49.96
N ASP A 424 7.95 -23.33 -49.85
CA ASP A 424 8.66 -22.53 -48.86
C ASP A 424 8.28 -21.03 -48.82
N ASP A 425 7.47 -20.53 -49.75
CA ASP A 425 7.18 -19.12 -49.95
C ASP A 425 6.21 -18.52 -48.91
N SER A 426 5.35 -19.36 -48.28
CA SER A 426 4.45 -18.87 -47.23
C SER A 426 5.18 -18.62 -45.89
N GLY A 427 6.40 -19.12 -45.74
CA GLY A 427 7.22 -18.96 -44.55
C GLY A 427 7.87 -17.58 -44.43
N ARG A 428 8.15 -16.88 -45.52
CA ARG A 428 8.84 -15.58 -45.48
C ARG A 428 7.92 -14.46 -45.02
N GLY A 429 6.69 -14.39 -45.55
CA GLY A 429 5.72 -13.35 -45.14
C GLY A 429 5.29 -13.46 -43.67
N THR A 430 5.05 -14.70 -43.19
CA THR A 430 4.71 -14.90 -41.76
C THR A 430 5.88 -14.67 -40.84
N ARG A 431 7.11 -14.98 -41.22
CA ARG A 431 8.33 -14.67 -40.48
C ARG A 431 8.58 -13.16 -40.47
N ALA A 432 8.41 -12.47 -41.57
CA ALA A 432 8.55 -11.01 -41.65
C ALA A 432 7.52 -10.27 -40.75
N ALA A 433 6.26 -10.74 -40.76
CA ALA A 433 5.22 -10.19 -39.90
C ALA A 433 5.50 -10.45 -38.39
N ALA A 434 5.98 -11.66 -38.05
CA ALA A 434 6.36 -12.00 -36.69
C ALA A 434 7.56 -11.16 -36.21
N LEU A 435 8.58 -11.00 -37.05
CA LEU A 435 9.74 -10.13 -36.73
C LEU A 435 9.34 -8.66 -36.60
N GLY A 436 8.48 -8.14 -37.51
CA GLY A 436 7.94 -6.80 -37.42
C GLY A 436 7.16 -6.55 -36.11
N GLY A 437 6.31 -7.52 -35.71
CA GLY A 437 5.61 -7.47 -34.45
C GLY A 437 6.56 -7.49 -33.22
N THR A 438 7.60 -8.33 -33.27
CA THR A 438 8.61 -8.38 -32.19
C THR A 438 9.39 -7.06 -32.08
N ILE A 439 9.80 -6.48 -33.21
CA ILE A 439 10.49 -5.19 -33.25
C ILE A 439 9.59 -4.07 -32.71
N LEU A 440 8.31 -4.06 -33.09
CA LEU A 440 7.34 -3.06 -32.60
C LEU A 440 7.19 -3.14 -31.07
N VAL A 441 7.04 -4.34 -30.51
CA VAL A 441 6.96 -4.55 -29.06
C VAL A 441 8.27 -4.14 -28.38
N ALA A 442 9.43 -4.46 -28.98
CA ALA A 442 10.73 -4.08 -28.44
C ALA A 442 10.93 -2.54 -28.44
N VAL A 443 10.52 -1.85 -29.49
CA VAL A 443 10.55 -0.38 -29.54
C VAL A 443 9.59 0.20 -28.50
N ALA A 444 8.37 -0.31 -28.41
CA ALA A 444 7.40 0.14 -27.40
C ALA A 444 7.95 -0.08 -25.99
N ALA A 445 8.57 -1.24 -25.71
CA ALA A 445 9.20 -1.53 -24.43
C ALA A 445 10.36 -0.59 -24.12
N ALA A 446 11.20 -0.27 -25.10
CA ALA A 446 12.33 0.63 -24.93
C ALA A 446 11.86 2.08 -24.64
N VAL A 447 10.86 2.57 -25.37
CA VAL A 447 10.28 3.91 -25.16
C VAL A 447 9.60 3.99 -23.79
N SER A 448 8.79 2.99 -23.45
CA SER A 448 8.08 2.91 -22.18
C SER A 448 9.05 2.81 -20.99
N LEU A 449 10.12 2.00 -21.10
CA LEU A 449 11.16 1.89 -20.09
C LEU A 449 11.98 3.19 -19.96
N TRP A 450 12.29 3.85 -21.07
CA TRP A 450 12.98 5.13 -21.04
C TRP A 450 12.15 6.20 -20.32
N GLN A 451 10.87 6.28 -20.63
CA GLN A 451 9.94 7.20 -19.97
C GLN A 451 9.79 6.87 -18.48
N PHE A 452 9.63 5.58 -18.15
CA PHE A 452 9.55 5.11 -16.76
C PHE A 452 10.78 5.50 -15.92
N ARG A 453 12.00 5.36 -16.50
CA ARG A 453 13.24 5.77 -15.83
C ARG A 453 13.47 7.28 -15.81
N LEU A 454 12.94 8.01 -16.78
CA LEU A 454 13.07 9.47 -16.83
C LEU A 454 12.29 10.14 -15.69
N TYR A 455 11.11 9.63 -15.37
CA TYR A 455 10.27 10.15 -14.30
C TYR A 455 10.50 9.45 -12.93
N GLY A 456 11.20 8.33 -12.90
CA GLY A 456 11.50 7.57 -11.68
C GLY A 456 10.27 6.99 -10.96
N SER A 457 9.07 7.17 -11.50
CA SER A 457 7.80 6.73 -10.93
C SER A 457 6.73 6.61 -12.02
N PRO A 458 5.78 5.68 -11.93
CA PRO A 458 4.59 5.66 -12.76
C PRO A 458 3.57 6.77 -12.40
N LEU A 459 3.82 7.50 -11.32
CA LEU A 459 3.02 8.64 -10.87
C LEU A 459 3.69 9.94 -11.28
N VAL A 460 2.94 10.82 -11.95
CA VAL A 460 3.40 12.13 -12.39
C VAL A 460 2.59 13.21 -11.68
N ARG A 461 3.27 14.24 -11.18
CA ARG A 461 2.59 15.41 -10.60
C ARG A 461 1.88 16.20 -11.70
N THR A 462 0.60 16.47 -11.51
CA THR A 462 -0.19 17.34 -12.39
C THR A 462 0.06 18.81 -12.07
N ALA A 463 -0.28 19.69 -13.01
CA ALA A 463 -0.13 21.14 -12.83
C ALA A 463 -0.94 21.69 -11.65
N ASP A 464 -1.98 20.99 -11.24
CA ASP A 464 -2.87 21.33 -10.13
C ASP A 464 -2.36 20.82 -8.77
N GLY A 465 -1.13 20.25 -8.72
CA GLY A 465 -0.52 19.70 -7.51
C GLY A 465 -0.93 18.28 -7.16
N GLY A 466 -1.87 17.68 -7.90
CA GLY A 466 -2.29 16.28 -7.73
C GLY A 466 -1.33 15.27 -8.34
N THR A 467 -1.63 13.99 -8.16
CA THR A 467 -0.92 12.88 -8.80
C THR A 467 -1.78 12.26 -9.90
N ALA A 468 -1.16 11.92 -11.04
CA ALA A 468 -1.80 11.17 -12.11
C ALA A 468 -0.94 9.98 -12.53
N VAL A 469 -1.60 8.89 -12.92
CA VAL A 469 -0.92 7.69 -13.41
C VAL A 469 -0.51 7.89 -14.87
N ASP A 470 0.78 7.74 -15.20
CA ASP A 470 1.26 7.73 -16.58
C ASP A 470 1.00 6.36 -17.22
N PRO A 471 0.08 6.26 -18.21
CA PRO A 471 -0.26 4.99 -18.83
C PRO A 471 0.92 4.29 -19.51
N LEU A 472 1.87 5.06 -20.05
CA LEU A 472 3.05 4.51 -20.73
C LEU A 472 4.06 3.96 -19.73
N ALA A 473 4.27 4.64 -18.62
CA ALA A 473 5.14 4.18 -17.55
C ALA A 473 4.64 2.88 -16.92
N VAL A 474 3.33 2.77 -16.67
CA VAL A 474 2.69 1.56 -16.12
C VAL A 474 2.84 0.34 -17.04
N LEU A 475 2.86 0.54 -18.36
CA LEU A 475 3.04 -0.55 -19.32
C LEU A 475 4.48 -1.08 -19.39
N ALA A 476 5.48 -0.31 -18.89
CA ALA A 476 6.90 -0.62 -19.06
C ALA A 476 7.28 -2.05 -18.60
N PRO A 477 6.95 -2.52 -17.37
CA PRO A 477 7.36 -3.84 -16.92
C PRO A 477 6.80 -4.97 -17.79
N VAL A 478 5.53 -4.87 -18.20
CA VAL A 478 4.89 -5.90 -19.05
C VAL A 478 5.46 -5.90 -20.47
N LEU A 479 5.68 -4.71 -21.04
CA LEU A 479 6.27 -4.59 -22.38
C LEU A 479 7.70 -5.12 -22.41
N VAL A 480 8.48 -4.87 -21.34
CA VAL A 480 9.84 -5.44 -21.19
C VAL A 480 9.77 -6.97 -21.13
N LEU A 481 8.89 -7.53 -20.29
CA LEU A 481 8.69 -8.96 -20.21
C LEU A 481 8.28 -9.57 -21.56
N LEU A 482 7.35 -8.95 -22.27
CA LEU A 482 6.88 -9.39 -23.59
C LEU A 482 8.00 -9.31 -24.63
N ALA A 483 8.74 -8.20 -24.69
CA ALA A 483 9.84 -8.00 -25.62
C ALA A 483 10.94 -9.02 -25.42
N LEU A 484 11.37 -9.24 -24.18
CA LEU A 484 12.38 -10.22 -23.84
C LEU A 484 11.91 -11.66 -24.10
N ALA A 485 10.64 -11.99 -23.77
CA ALA A 485 10.08 -13.31 -24.04
C ALA A 485 9.95 -13.61 -25.55
N LEU A 486 9.55 -12.62 -26.35
CA LEU A 486 9.53 -12.73 -27.80
C LEU A 486 10.94 -12.86 -28.38
N GLY A 487 11.91 -12.10 -27.86
CA GLY A 487 13.32 -12.20 -28.21
C GLY A 487 13.90 -13.57 -27.87
N ALA A 488 13.65 -14.09 -26.67
CA ALA A 488 14.05 -15.42 -26.23
C ALA A 488 13.42 -16.52 -27.09
N LEU A 489 12.15 -16.34 -27.46
CA LEU A 489 11.47 -17.27 -28.39
C LEU A 489 12.14 -17.28 -29.78
N ALA A 490 12.54 -16.10 -30.30
CA ALA A 490 13.29 -16.00 -31.55
C ALA A 490 14.67 -16.68 -31.48
N CYS A 491 15.30 -16.68 -30.30
CA CYS A 491 16.58 -17.34 -30.02
C CYS A 491 16.44 -18.85 -29.71
N THR A 492 15.24 -19.36 -29.46
CA THR A 492 15.00 -20.78 -29.11
C THR A 492 15.61 -21.78 -30.13
N PRO A 493 15.59 -21.55 -31.48
CA PRO A 493 16.22 -22.44 -32.42
C PRO A 493 17.74 -22.52 -32.28
N PHE A 494 18.37 -21.41 -31.86
CA PHE A 494 19.81 -21.38 -31.60
C PHE A 494 20.16 -22.12 -30.31
N VAL A 495 19.41 -21.87 -29.24
CA VAL A 495 19.57 -22.57 -27.94
C VAL A 495 19.38 -24.09 -28.12
N SER A 496 18.35 -24.51 -28.86
CA SER A 496 18.10 -25.93 -29.09
C SER A 496 19.21 -26.61 -29.91
N ARG A 497 19.82 -25.91 -30.87
CA ARG A 497 21.01 -26.42 -31.61
C ARG A 497 22.23 -26.55 -30.73
N LEU A 498 22.43 -25.59 -29.79
CA LEU A 498 23.51 -25.65 -28.83
C LEU A 498 23.35 -26.86 -27.88
N LEU A 499 22.14 -27.04 -27.35
CA LEU A 499 21.80 -28.19 -26.51
C LEU A 499 21.94 -29.53 -27.29
N GLU A 500 21.58 -29.54 -28.56
CA GLU A 500 21.79 -30.71 -29.43
C GLU A 500 23.27 -31.06 -29.58
N ARG A 501 24.14 -30.05 -29.76
CA ARG A 501 25.61 -30.30 -29.83
C ARG A 501 26.16 -30.88 -28.54
N VAL A 502 25.76 -30.36 -27.39
CA VAL A 502 26.16 -30.87 -26.08
C VAL A 502 25.65 -32.30 -25.84
N ALA A 503 24.40 -32.57 -26.23
CA ALA A 503 23.83 -33.90 -26.05
C ALA A 503 24.38 -34.93 -27.03
N SER A 504 24.76 -34.53 -28.26
CA SER A 504 25.36 -35.43 -29.25
C SER A 504 26.78 -35.88 -28.88
N ALA A 505 27.44 -35.20 -27.94
CA ALA A 505 28.72 -35.61 -27.36
C ALA A 505 28.59 -36.78 -26.36
N ARG A 506 27.37 -37.12 -25.93
CA ARG A 506 27.12 -38.23 -25.00
C ARG A 506 26.65 -39.50 -25.73
N PRO A 507 27.18 -40.68 -25.39
CA PRO A 507 26.72 -41.93 -26.02
C PRO A 507 25.30 -42.29 -25.55
N GLY A 508 24.41 -42.62 -26.48
CA GLY A 508 23.05 -43.10 -26.23
C GLY A 508 21.96 -42.36 -27.01
N LEU A 509 20.87 -43.01 -27.33
CA LEU A 509 19.73 -42.47 -28.06
C LEU A 509 18.80 -41.59 -27.18
N VAL A 510 18.74 -41.87 -25.89
CA VAL A 510 17.83 -41.21 -24.98
C VAL A 510 18.18 -39.72 -24.73
N PRO A 511 19.45 -39.28 -24.60
CA PRO A 511 19.77 -37.86 -24.51
C PRO A 511 19.67 -37.10 -25.82
N SER A 512 20.04 -37.71 -26.95
CA SER A 512 20.18 -37.03 -28.25
C SER A 512 18.86 -36.94 -29.05
N LEU A 513 18.01 -37.96 -29.01
CA LEU A 513 16.79 -38.02 -29.79
C LEU A 513 15.72 -36.99 -29.37
N PRO A 514 15.44 -36.80 -28.07
CA PRO A 514 14.48 -35.77 -27.62
C PRO A 514 14.92 -34.34 -27.99
N LEU A 515 16.21 -34.02 -27.83
CA LEU A 515 16.73 -32.67 -28.11
C LEU A 515 16.79 -32.36 -29.61
N ARG A 516 17.09 -33.38 -30.45
CA ARG A 516 16.97 -33.30 -31.92
C ARG A 516 15.52 -33.08 -32.36
N GLN A 517 14.56 -33.78 -31.73
CA GLN A 517 13.15 -33.59 -32.00
C GLN A 517 12.67 -32.20 -31.58
N LEU A 518 13.11 -31.70 -30.40
CA LEU A 518 12.82 -30.36 -29.93
C LEU A 518 13.37 -29.31 -30.90
N ALA A 519 14.64 -29.41 -31.34
CA ALA A 519 15.25 -28.48 -32.28
C ALA A 519 14.54 -28.44 -33.64
N ARG A 520 14.14 -29.57 -34.17
CA ARG A 520 13.42 -29.65 -35.45
C ARG A 520 11.95 -29.25 -35.35
N ARG A 521 11.34 -29.37 -34.16
CA ARG A 521 9.92 -29.12 -33.92
C ARG A 521 9.67 -27.93 -32.99
N ALA A 522 10.66 -27.08 -32.78
CA ALA A 522 10.57 -25.90 -31.92
C ALA A 522 9.29 -25.06 -32.16
N PRO A 523 8.80 -24.87 -33.42
CA PRO A 523 7.56 -24.11 -33.65
C PRO A 523 6.31 -24.73 -33.01
N MET A 524 6.32 -26.05 -32.74
CA MET A 524 5.17 -26.72 -32.09
C MET A 524 5.10 -26.42 -30.61
N PHE A 525 6.25 -26.21 -29.96
CA PHE A 525 6.37 -25.87 -28.52
C PHE A 525 6.39 -24.37 -28.26
N ALA A 526 6.64 -23.56 -29.30
CA ALA A 526 6.91 -22.14 -29.19
C ALA A 526 5.92 -21.38 -28.33
N ALA A 527 4.62 -21.60 -28.50
CA ALA A 527 3.62 -20.88 -27.72
C ALA A 527 3.50 -21.37 -26.26
N ALA A 528 3.61 -22.70 -26.03
CA ALA A 528 3.60 -23.23 -24.67
C ALA A 528 4.88 -22.80 -23.91
N SER A 529 6.03 -22.79 -24.60
CA SER A 529 7.26 -22.26 -24.02
C SER A 529 7.18 -20.75 -23.77
N PHE A 530 6.55 -19.99 -24.67
CA PHE A 530 6.35 -18.53 -24.50
C PHE A 530 5.47 -18.24 -23.29
N THR A 531 4.31 -18.89 -23.14
CA THR A 531 3.43 -18.70 -21.98
C THR A 531 4.11 -19.14 -20.68
N ALA A 532 4.89 -20.23 -20.70
CA ALA A 532 5.65 -20.67 -19.54
C ALA A 532 6.78 -19.68 -19.19
N MET A 533 7.54 -19.18 -20.18
CA MET A 533 8.56 -18.13 -19.97
C MET A 533 7.93 -16.87 -19.38
N LEU A 534 6.79 -16.45 -19.92
CA LEU A 534 6.10 -15.24 -19.45
C LEU A 534 5.59 -15.40 -18.00
N GLY A 535 4.99 -16.56 -17.68
CA GLY A 535 4.53 -16.84 -16.32
C GLY A 535 5.68 -16.93 -15.32
N VAL A 536 6.77 -17.64 -15.66
CA VAL A 536 7.97 -17.73 -14.81
C VAL A 536 8.63 -16.36 -14.65
N ALA A 537 8.75 -15.58 -15.72
CA ALA A 537 9.29 -14.23 -15.64
C ALA A 537 8.44 -13.30 -14.78
N GLY A 538 7.11 -13.44 -14.88
CA GLY A 538 6.16 -12.72 -14.04
C GLY A 538 6.33 -13.06 -12.55
N ILE A 539 6.48 -14.34 -12.19
CA ILE A 539 6.73 -14.77 -10.80
C ILE A 539 8.05 -14.19 -10.26
N VAL A 540 9.12 -14.20 -11.05
CA VAL A 540 10.42 -13.63 -10.64
C VAL A 540 10.32 -12.12 -10.46
N LEU A 541 9.66 -11.42 -11.38
CA LEU A 541 9.42 -9.98 -11.25
C LEU A 541 8.58 -9.68 -10.02
N THR A 542 7.50 -10.43 -9.78
CA THR A 542 6.63 -10.27 -8.61
C THR A 542 7.41 -10.47 -7.32
N ALA A 543 8.24 -11.52 -7.23
CA ALA A 543 9.07 -11.78 -6.05
C ALA A 543 10.08 -10.65 -5.78
N ALA A 544 10.63 -10.06 -6.86
CA ALA A 544 11.54 -8.93 -6.74
C ALA A 544 10.80 -7.65 -6.30
N VAL A 545 9.64 -7.36 -6.88
CA VAL A 545 8.84 -6.18 -6.47
C VAL A 545 8.35 -6.33 -5.04
N ALA A 546 7.84 -7.51 -4.65
CA ALA A 546 7.34 -7.77 -3.31
C ALA A 546 8.45 -7.66 -2.25
N GLY A 547 9.59 -8.32 -2.48
CA GLY A 547 10.71 -8.28 -1.55
C GLY A 547 11.36 -6.89 -1.45
N SER A 548 11.51 -6.19 -2.59
CA SER A 548 12.05 -4.83 -2.61
C SER A 548 11.12 -3.84 -1.92
N TRP A 549 9.80 -3.97 -2.14
CA TRP A 549 8.81 -3.14 -1.47
C TRP A 549 8.80 -3.38 0.04
N GLN A 550 8.76 -4.65 0.49
CA GLN A 550 8.77 -4.97 1.93
C GLN A 550 9.99 -4.38 2.64
N ARG A 551 11.16 -4.53 2.03
CA ARG A 551 12.39 -3.94 2.58
C ARG A 551 12.34 -2.42 2.60
N PHE A 552 11.92 -1.80 1.51
CA PHE A 552 11.85 -0.36 1.36
C PHE A 552 10.81 0.29 2.28
N ASP A 553 9.63 -0.34 2.44
CA ASP A 553 8.60 0.11 3.37
C ASP A 553 9.08 0.01 4.84
N ALA A 554 9.77 -1.09 5.18
CA ALA A 554 10.37 -1.25 6.50
C ALA A 554 11.47 -0.20 6.79
N ASP A 555 12.34 0.06 5.82
CA ASP A 555 13.40 1.08 5.94
C ASP A 555 12.79 2.48 6.06
N ALA A 556 11.77 2.80 5.25
CA ALA A 556 11.04 4.07 5.30
C ALA A 556 10.30 4.26 6.62
N ALA A 557 9.62 3.23 7.13
CA ALA A 557 8.94 3.27 8.42
C ALA A 557 9.93 3.44 9.58
N ALA A 558 11.08 2.74 9.53
CA ALA A 558 12.14 2.88 10.54
C ALA A 558 12.71 4.31 10.57
N LEU A 559 12.92 4.91 9.39
CA LEU A 559 13.38 6.29 9.28
C LEU A 559 12.31 7.31 9.71
N ALA A 560 11.02 7.03 9.48
CA ALA A 560 9.93 7.94 9.86
C ALA A 560 9.71 7.97 11.38
N THR A 561 9.73 6.80 12.04
CA THR A 561 9.47 6.70 13.50
C THR A 561 10.73 6.90 14.34
N GLY A 562 11.88 6.45 13.87
CA GLY A 562 13.14 6.45 14.61
C GLY A 562 13.27 5.27 15.56
N GLY A 563 12.25 4.91 16.35
CA GLY A 563 12.19 3.74 17.22
C GLY A 563 11.16 2.69 16.78
N GLU A 564 11.06 1.54 17.44
CA GLU A 564 9.93 0.62 17.23
C GLU A 564 8.60 1.20 17.73
N VAL A 565 8.69 1.92 18.87
CA VAL A 565 7.62 2.79 19.35
C VAL A 565 8.19 4.16 19.61
N ARG A 566 7.49 5.18 19.16
CA ARG A 566 7.79 6.59 19.40
C ARG A 566 6.74 7.18 20.31
N VAL A 567 7.17 7.77 21.42
CA VAL A 567 6.29 8.42 22.38
C VAL A 567 6.48 9.93 22.32
N VAL A 568 5.40 10.64 22.11
CA VAL A 568 5.37 12.10 21.93
C VAL A 568 4.34 12.75 22.85
N GLY A 569 4.50 14.05 23.10
CA GLY A 569 3.52 14.87 23.81
C GLY A 569 3.44 14.59 25.31
N ALA A 570 4.47 13.97 25.90
CA ALA A 570 4.52 13.80 27.35
C ALA A 570 4.75 15.14 28.04
N ALA A 571 3.81 15.58 28.89
CA ALA A 571 4.00 16.75 29.75
C ALA A 571 5.10 16.50 30.78
N ASP A 572 5.27 15.24 31.22
CA ASP A 572 6.38 14.78 32.05
C ASP A 572 7.10 13.62 31.34
N PRO A 573 8.16 13.91 30.57
CA PRO A 573 8.93 12.88 29.89
C PRO A 573 9.63 11.89 30.84
N ALA A 574 9.93 12.31 32.06
CA ALA A 574 10.57 11.42 33.03
C ALA A 574 9.58 10.37 33.55
N ALA A 575 8.36 10.78 33.89
CA ALA A 575 7.29 9.86 34.28
C ALA A 575 6.93 8.90 33.13
N ALA A 576 6.89 9.39 31.91
CA ALA A 576 6.65 8.54 30.72
C ALA A 576 7.78 7.52 30.52
N ALA A 577 9.04 7.93 30.74
CA ALA A 577 10.20 7.03 30.64
C ALA A 577 10.20 5.98 31.75
N GLU A 578 9.84 6.34 32.98
CA GLU A 578 9.71 5.41 34.10
C GLU A 578 8.59 4.38 33.85
N ALA A 579 7.44 4.84 33.35
CA ALA A 579 6.34 3.95 32.97
C ALA A 579 6.73 2.99 31.85
N ALA A 580 7.47 3.47 30.84
CA ALA A 580 7.99 2.63 29.77
C ALA A 580 9.00 1.60 30.28
N ALA A 581 9.95 2.01 31.14
CA ALA A 581 10.99 1.15 31.70
C ALA A 581 10.43 0.08 32.65
N ALA A 582 9.21 0.25 33.18
CA ALA A 582 8.50 -0.75 33.96
C ALA A 582 7.95 -1.92 33.14
N LEU A 583 7.88 -1.77 31.80
CA LEU A 583 7.42 -2.84 30.89
C LEU A 583 8.52 -3.89 30.65
N PRO A 584 8.17 -5.15 30.43
CA PRO A 584 9.15 -6.21 30.22
C PRO A 584 9.81 -6.10 28.83
N GLU A 585 11.11 -6.42 28.76
CA GLU A 585 11.88 -6.50 27.52
C GLU A 585 11.84 -5.21 26.66
N VAL A 586 11.98 -4.07 27.33
CA VAL A 586 11.91 -2.74 26.70
C VAL A 586 13.23 -2.00 26.92
N VAL A 587 13.72 -1.35 25.87
CA VAL A 587 14.83 -0.40 25.93
C VAL A 587 14.25 0.99 25.64
N VAL A 588 14.47 1.94 26.53
CA VAL A 588 13.92 3.31 26.43
C VAL A 588 15.06 4.28 26.24
N GLU A 589 14.96 5.12 25.22
CA GLU A 589 15.95 6.14 24.94
C GLU A 589 15.27 7.53 24.80
N PRO A 590 15.64 8.50 25.64
CA PRO A 590 15.16 9.88 25.51
C PRO A 590 15.79 10.58 24.32
N VAL A 591 14.97 11.23 23.49
CA VAL A 591 15.37 11.87 22.25
C VAL A 591 15.09 13.37 22.31
N VAL A 592 16.05 14.18 21.92
CA VAL A 592 15.86 15.60 21.60
C VAL A 592 15.59 15.74 20.13
N ARG A 593 14.42 16.26 19.80
CA ARG A 593 14.05 16.56 18.43
C ARG A 593 13.71 18.04 18.30
N ARG A 594 14.59 18.81 17.70
CA ARG A 594 14.48 20.27 17.60
C ARG A 594 14.66 20.76 16.17
N GLU A 595 13.85 21.77 15.83
CA GLU A 595 14.09 22.52 14.61
C GLU A 595 15.29 23.45 14.81
N ILE A 596 16.25 23.34 13.90
CA ILE A 596 17.49 24.12 13.91
C ILE A 596 17.69 24.78 12.55
N ARG A 597 18.58 25.76 12.50
CA ARG A 597 19.02 26.36 11.24
C ARG A 597 20.47 26.04 10.96
N VAL A 598 20.73 25.51 9.73
CA VAL A 598 22.06 25.17 9.23
C VAL A 598 22.30 25.99 7.95
N GLY A 599 23.04 27.08 8.06
CA GLY A 599 23.18 28.03 6.94
C GLY A 599 21.82 28.63 6.52
N PRO A 600 21.42 28.47 5.22
CA PRO A 600 20.12 28.97 4.75
C PRO A 600 18.96 27.97 5.03
N GLU A 601 19.27 26.72 5.34
CA GLU A 601 18.28 25.65 5.45
C GLU A 601 17.75 25.51 6.89
N THR A 602 16.49 25.14 7.01
CA THR A 602 15.87 24.71 8.26
C THR A 602 15.90 23.20 8.31
N ALA A 603 16.51 22.63 9.36
CA ALA A 603 16.70 21.21 9.54
C ALA A 603 16.19 20.75 10.91
N THR A 604 15.93 19.47 11.07
CA THR A 604 15.59 18.85 12.35
C THR A 604 16.85 18.19 12.94
N LEU A 605 17.26 18.65 14.10
CA LEU A 605 18.26 17.97 14.92
C LEU A 605 17.58 16.82 15.68
N VAL A 606 18.15 15.65 15.56
CA VAL A 606 17.81 14.48 16.36
C VAL A 606 19.04 14.10 17.17
N ALA A 607 18.94 14.17 18.49
CA ALA A 607 20.03 13.76 19.38
C ALA A 607 19.53 12.70 20.36
N THR A 608 20.23 11.57 20.39
CA THR A 608 19.88 10.37 21.16
C THR A 608 21.17 9.64 21.54
N GLY A 609 21.12 8.69 22.50
CA GLY A 609 22.24 7.81 22.80
C GLY A 609 22.50 6.87 21.63
N LEU A 610 23.57 7.11 20.89
CA LEU A 610 23.85 6.36 19.66
C LEU A 610 24.22 4.89 19.93
N ASP A 611 24.76 4.57 21.10
CA ASP A 611 25.08 3.22 21.56
C ASP A 611 23.84 2.34 21.76
N LEU A 612 22.69 2.93 22.09
CA LEU A 612 21.41 2.24 22.26
C LEU A 612 20.52 2.29 21.01
N LEU A 613 20.80 3.17 20.07
CA LEU A 613 19.98 3.37 18.86
C LEU A 613 19.76 2.08 18.06
N PRO A 614 20.72 1.16 17.86
CA PRO A 614 20.49 -0.12 17.19
C PRO A 614 19.53 -1.05 17.94
N GLN A 615 19.37 -0.89 19.26
CA GLN A 615 18.45 -1.68 20.08
C GLN A 615 17.05 -1.07 20.09
N VAL A 616 16.97 0.24 20.08
CA VAL A 616 15.73 1.01 20.05
C VAL A 616 15.10 1.02 18.67
N ALA A 617 15.94 1.07 17.64
CA ALA A 617 15.55 1.13 16.23
C ALA A 617 16.20 -0.01 15.42
N PRO A 618 15.86 -1.27 15.67
CA PRO A 618 16.42 -2.37 14.89
C PRO A 618 16.00 -2.26 13.43
N GLY A 619 16.91 -2.56 12.51
CA GLY A 619 16.67 -2.55 11.07
C GLY A 619 16.79 -1.17 10.41
N LEU A 620 17.44 -0.20 11.05
CA LEU A 620 17.88 1.03 10.37
C LEU A 620 18.77 0.69 9.17
N PRO A 621 18.73 1.51 8.10
CA PRO A 621 19.60 1.34 6.93
C PRO A 621 21.08 1.28 7.28
N ASP A 622 21.85 0.53 6.50
CA ASP A 622 23.26 0.26 6.78
C ASP A 622 24.11 1.56 6.82
N ASP A 623 23.78 2.56 6.00
CA ASP A 623 24.47 3.86 5.99
C ASP A 623 24.28 4.66 7.29
N VAL A 624 23.13 4.49 7.96
CA VAL A 624 22.88 5.09 9.27
C VAL A 624 23.71 4.37 10.34
N GLN A 625 23.81 3.05 10.27
CA GLN A 625 24.66 2.27 11.19
C GLN A 625 26.16 2.61 11.01
N ASP A 626 26.62 2.76 9.77
CA ASP A 626 27.99 3.21 9.46
C ASP A 626 28.23 4.63 9.98
N ALA A 627 27.24 5.51 9.90
CA ALA A 627 27.33 6.88 10.40
C ALA A 627 27.44 6.96 11.93
N ILE A 628 26.76 6.08 12.67
CA ILE A 628 26.91 5.96 14.12
C ILE A 628 28.39 5.67 14.45
N GLY A 629 28.98 4.66 13.83
CA GLY A 629 30.38 4.34 14.02
C GLY A 629 31.33 5.47 13.60
N ALA A 630 30.97 6.28 12.60
CA ALA A 630 31.76 7.44 12.18
C ALA A 630 31.68 8.59 13.20
N ILE A 631 30.52 8.82 13.81
CA ILE A 631 30.35 9.81 14.89
C ILE A 631 31.17 9.39 16.11
N GLU A 632 31.05 8.14 16.56
CA GLU A 632 31.80 7.60 17.73
C GLU A 632 33.35 7.64 17.54
N ALA A 633 33.80 7.45 16.31
CA ALA A 633 35.24 7.49 15.97
C ALA A 633 35.78 8.89 15.73
N ALA A 634 34.93 9.93 15.68
CA ALA A 634 35.34 11.28 15.36
C ALA A 634 36.03 11.96 16.56
N ASP A 635 36.91 12.94 16.26
CA ASP A 635 37.53 13.77 17.26
C ASP A 635 36.52 14.76 17.88
N ALA A 636 36.28 14.66 19.18
CA ALA A 636 35.34 15.46 19.95
C ALA A 636 35.75 16.94 20.12
N SER A 637 36.68 17.47 19.34
CA SER A 637 37.05 18.89 19.37
C SER A 637 35.90 19.83 18.88
N LEU A 638 34.94 19.31 18.15
CA LEU A 638 33.68 19.91 17.71
C LEU A 638 32.62 18.83 17.77
N LEU A 639 31.34 19.21 17.95
CA LEU A 639 30.22 18.26 17.93
C LEU A 639 30.21 17.42 16.61
N PRO A 640 30.52 16.10 16.68
CA PRO A 640 30.45 15.27 15.47
C PRO A 640 28.97 14.98 15.14
N VAL A 641 28.60 15.15 13.87
CA VAL A 641 27.23 14.95 13.42
C VAL A 641 27.18 14.19 12.11
N ALA A 642 26.10 13.42 11.88
CA ALA A 642 25.73 12.99 10.54
C ALA A 642 24.61 13.90 9.99
N ILE A 643 24.69 14.17 8.69
CA ILE A 643 23.68 14.99 7.98
C ILE A 643 23.10 14.18 6.83
N ASP A 644 21.85 14.47 6.44
CA ASP A 644 21.29 13.81 5.26
C ASP A 644 21.85 14.37 3.94
N GLU A 645 21.68 13.61 2.85
CA GLU A 645 22.15 13.99 1.51
C GLU A 645 21.55 15.31 1.02
N ARG A 646 20.32 15.65 1.40
CA ARG A 646 19.67 16.90 0.98
C ARG A 646 20.27 18.10 1.69
N LEU A 647 20.50 18.00 2.99
CA LEU A 647 21.14 19.05 3.77
C LEU A 647 22.60 19.23 3.30
N SER A 648 23.30 18.12 3.02
CA SER A 648 24.62 18.14 2.40
C SER A 648 24.62 18.89 1.07
N ALA A 649 23.67 18.62 0.19
CA ALA A 649 23.52 19.30 -1.11
C ALA A 649 23.16 20.78 -0.94
N GLY A 650 22.21 21.14 -0.05
CA GLY A 650 21.77 22.51 0.21
C GLY A 650 22.86 23.38 0.84
N THR A 651 23.66 22.81 1.72
CA THR A 651 24.76 23.51 2.42
C THR A 651 26.12 23.36 1.72
N SER A 652 26.23 22.44 0.76
CA SER A 652 27.49 22.01 0.12
C SER A 652 28.53 21.48 1.14
N ALA A 653 28.08 20.93 2.27
CA ALA A 653 28.92 20.39 3.32
C ALA A 653 29.05 18.85 3.19
N GLY A 654 30.28 18.33 3.28
CA GLY A 654 30.59 16.90 3.22
C GLY A 654 31.35 16.43 4.46
N PRO A 655 31.70 15.12 4.54
CA PRO A 655 32.45 14.58 5.67
C PRO A 655 33.78 15.34 5.90
N GLY A 656 34.03 15.75 7.13
CA GLY A 656 35.17 16.57 7.56
C GLY A 656 34.89 18.08 7.59
N ASP A 657 33.84 18.56 6.93
CA ASP A 657 33.54 19.99 6.90
C ASP A 657 32.91 20.47 8.22
N ARG A 658 33.08 21.77 8.48
CA ARG A 658 32.49 22.43 9.65
C ARG A 658 31.17 23.09 9.25
N ILE A 659 30.15 22.89 10.07
CA ILE A 659 28.83 23.53 9.96
C ILE A 659 28.50 24.21 11.29
N SER A 660 27.64 25.26 11.24
CA SER A 660 27.14 25.93 12.42
C SER A 660 25.67 25.65 12.61
N LEU A 661 25.31 25.07 13.75
CA LEU A 661 23.96 24.73 14.16
C LEU A 661 23.38 25.84 15.04
N ARG A 662 22.26 26.43 14.65
CA ARG A 662 21.56 27.45 15.44
C ARG A 662 20.29 26.84 16.06
N LEU A 663 20.28 26.68 17.39
CA LEU A 663 19.24 26.00 18.17
C LEU A 663 18.06 26.88 18.56
N GLY A 664 17.79 27.99 17.93
CA GLY A 664 16.73 28.95 18.24
C GLY A 664 17.25 30.38 18.32
N SER A 665 16.36 31.34 18.62
CA SER A 665 16.75 32.76 18.68
C SER A 665 17.52 33.15 19.95
N ALA A 666 17.41 32.36 21.03
CA ALA A 666 18.00 32.59 22.34
C ALA A 666 19.13 31.62 22.72
N ASP A 667 19.27 30.49 22.04
CA ASP A 667 20.06 29.35 22.50
C ASP A 667 21.46 29.24 21.89
N GLY A 668 21.93 30.26 21.18
CA GLY A 668 23.30 30.30 20.68
C GLY A 668 23.55 29.50 19.38
N THR A 669 24.80 29.53 18.95
CA THR A 669 25.29 28.78 17.76
C THR A 669 26.34 27.78 18.22
N ILE A 670 26.20 26.53 17.81
CA ILE A 670 27.15 25.44 18.06
C ILE A 670 27.88 25.10 16.77
N ASP A 671 29.20 25.01 16.85
CA ASP A 671 29.98 24.53 15.72
C ASP A 671 30.06 23.01 15.77
N ALA A 672 29.68 22.38 14.65
CA ALA A 672 29.68 20.95 14.47
C ALA A 672 30.57 20.54 13.31
N ARG A 673 31.05 19.31 13.32
CA ARG A 673 31.79 18.68 12.23
C ARG A 673 30.99 17.56 11.62
N VAL A 674 30.83 17.55 10.31
CA VAL A 674 30.18 16.46 9.60
C VAL A 674 31.07 15.23 9.65
N ALA A 675 30.65 14.20 10.37
CA ALA A 675 31.33 12.90 10.45
C ALA A 675 30.91 11.98 9.27
N ALA A 676 29.63 12.01 8.90
CA ALA A 676 29.08 11.20 7.81
C ALA A 676 27.92 11.91 7.10
N VAL A 677 27.62 11.46 5.88
CA VAL A 677 26.40 11.84 5.14
C VAL A 677 25.58 10.57 4.95
N VAL A 678 24.30 10.62 5.33
CA VAL A 678 23.35 9.51 5.25
C VAL A 678 22.22 9.84 4.27
N GLN A 679 21.50 8.84 3.77
CA GLN A 679 20.38 9.06 2.87
C GLN A 679 19.23 9.81 3.58
N ALA A 680 18.96 9.47 4.84
CA ALA A 680 18.00 10.17 5.69
C ALA A 680 18.34 9.94 7.17
N VAL A 681 18.06 10.95 8.01
CA VAL A 681 18.21 10.86 9.46
C VAL A 681 16.91 10.33 10.08
N PRO A 682 16.99 9.30 10.97
CA PRO A 682 15.79 8.77 11.64
C PRO A 682 15.03 9.86 12.38
N GLY A 683 13.69 9.91 12.20
CA GLY A 683 12.81 10.86 12.86
C GLY A 683 12.91 12.33 12.41
N ALA A 684 13.82 12.67 11.49
CA ALA A 684 14.08 14.07 11.14
C ALA A 684 13.19 14.64 10.03
N GLY A 685 12.66 13.80 9.13
CA GLY A 685 11.89 14.27 7.96
C GLY A 685 12.77 14.60 6.75
N GLU A 686 12.62 15.81 6.16
CA GLU A 686 13.29 16.15 4.88
C GLU A 686 14.75 16.58 5.01
N PHE A 687 15.10 17.31 6.08
CA PHE A 687 16.45 17.78 6.37
C PHE A 687 16.81 17.38 7.79
N GLY A 688 17.82 16.54 7.95
CA GLY A 688 18.15 15.96 9.25
C GLY A 688 19.62 16.12 9.64
N VAL A 689 19.82 16.29 10.95
CA VAL A 689 21.10 16.23 11.62
C VAL A 689 21.00 15.23 12.76
N LEU A 690 21.85 14.21 12.78
CA LEU A 690 21.96 13.22 13.84
C LEU A 690 23.20 13.52 14.68
N ALA A 691 23.03 13.55 16.01
CA ALA A 691 24.11 13.77 16.97
C ALA A 691 24.00 12.81 18.15
N ASP A 692 25.10 12.55 18.83
CA ASP A 692 25.08 11.91 20.13
C ASP A 692 24.55 12.89 21.18
N ARG A 693 23.68 12.40 22.08
CA ARG A 693 23.01 13.22 23.09
C ARG A 693 24.02 13.79 24.12
N ALA A 694 24.93 12.98 24.60
CA ALA A 694 25.91 13.39 25.62
C ALA A 694 26.89 14.43 25.05
N GLU A 695 27.30 14.26 23.79
CA GLU A 695 28.18 15.21 23.11
C GLU A 695 27.46 16.53 22.80
N LEU A 696 26.17 16.47 22.41
CA LEU A 696 25.36 17.67 22.25
C LEU A 696 25.22 18.45 23.56
N ASP A 697 24.90 17.77 24.67
CA ASP A 697 24.74 18.42 25.99
C ASP A 697 26.07 19.06 26.44
N ALA A 698 27.21 18.43 26.15
CA ALA A 698 28.55 18.99 26.42
C ALA A 698 28.80 20.24 25.57
N ALA A 699 28.55 20.20 24.27
CA ALA A 699 28.75 21.31 23.34
C ALA A 699 27.83 22.51 23.67
N VAL A 700 26.58 22.28 24.06
CA VAL A 700 25.62 23.30 24.48
C VAL A 700 26.08 23.97 25.78
N THR A 701 26.58 23.16 26.74
CA THR A 701 27.10 23.67 28.03
C THR A 701 28.35 24.52 27.82
N GLU A 702 29.27 24.09 26.92
CA GLU A 702 30.45 24.87 26.57
C GLU A 702 30.10 26.19 25.89
N ALA A 703 29.05 26.20 25.08
CA ALA A 703 28.51 27.41 24.44
C ALA A 703 27.78 28.34 25.44
N GLY A 704 27.58 27.91 26.69
CA GLY A 704 26.87 28.68 27.72
C GLY A 704 25.36 28.80 27.49
N ALA A 705 24.81 27.89 26.69
CA ALA A 705 23.38 27.81 26.39
C ALA A 705 22.68 26.79 27.31
N ARG A 706 21.35 26.80 27.31
CA ARG A 706 20.57 25.84 28.11
C ARG A 706 20.49 24.51 27.36
N THR A 707 20.84 23.41 28.04
CA THR A 707 20.68 22.07 27.50
C THR A 707 19.21 21.78 27.18
N PRO A 708 18.90 21.32 25.96
CA PRO A 708 17.53 21.00 25.57
C PRO A 708 17.04 19.77 26.34
N SER A 709 15.81 19.82 26.86
CA SER A 709 15.13 18.65 27.41
C SER A 709 14.77 17.67 26.29
N ALA A 710 14.66 16.38 26.62
CA ALA A 710 14.09 15.40 25.68
C ALA A 710 12.62 15.74 25.42
N ASP A 711 12.23 15.71 24.16
CA ASP A 711 10.86 16.00 23.72
C ASP A 711 10.10 14.70 23.42
N GLU A 712 10.82 13.61 23.20
CA GLU A 712 10.29 12.32 22.75
C GLU A 712 11.03 11.18 23.46
N LEU A 713 10.37 10.02 23.51
CA LEU A 713 11.04 8.77 23.88
C LEU A 713 10.96 7.81 22.69
N TRP A 714 12.08 7.20 22.36
CA TRP A 714 12.11 6.09 21.43
C TRP A 714 12.28 4.79 22.21
N ILE A 715 11.47 3.80 21.86
CA ILE A 715 11.38 2.56 22.62
C ILE A 715 11.61 1.40 21.66
N GLY A 716 12.58 0.55 21.99
CA GLY A 716 12.75 -0.76 21.41
C GLY A 716 12.00 -1.79 22.25
N ALA A 717 11.15 -2.60 21.67
CA ALA A 717 10.35 -3.57 22.39
C ALA A 717 10.15 -4.85 21.57
N ALA A 718 10.14 -6.00 22.25
CA ALA A 718 9.81 -7.27 21.59
C ALA A 718 8.36 -7.32 21.10
N ASP A 719 7.44 -6.63 21.79
CA ASP A 719 6.04 -6.44 21.37
C ASP A 719 5.67 -4.95 21.40
N PRO A 720 5.86 -4.22 20.28
CA PRO A 720 5.51 -2.80 20.19
C PRO A 720 4.03 -2.50 20.48
N ASN A 721 3.13 -3.42 20.13
CA ASN A 721 1.70 -3.22 20.34
C ASN A 721 1.32 -3.31 21.83
N ALA A 722 2.02 -4.12 22.61
CA ALA A 722 1.82 -4.17 24.05
C ALA A 722 2.25 -2.86 24.72
N VAL A 723 3.32 -2.22 24.24
CA VAL A 723 3.76 -0.90 24.72
C VAL A 723 2.72 0.16 24.40
N VAL A 724 2.24 0.22 23.15
CA VAL A 724 1.18 1.15 22.75
C VAL A 724 -0.07 0.95 23.60
N ALA A 725 -0.51 -0.30 23.79
CA ALA A 725 -1.68 -0.61 24.62
C ALA A 725 -1.50 -0.25 26.09
N ALA A 726 -0.27 -0.29 26.64
CA ALA A 726 0.02 0.15 28.00
C ALA A 726 -0.09 1.68 28.11
N PHE A 727 0.51 2.41 27.18
CA PHE A 727 0.42 3.85 27.13
C PHE A 727 -1.01 4.34 26.91
N ASP A 728 -1.81 3.66 26.10
CA ASP A 728 -3.23 3.97 25.88
C ASP A 728 -4.07 3.82 27.16
N ARG A 729 -3.72 2.86 28.03
CA ARG A 729 -4.43 2.63 29.29
C ARG A 729 -4.04 3.60 30.41
N GLU A 730 -2.75 3.84 30.58
CA GLU A 730 -2.19 4.57 31.74
C GLU A 730 -1.91 6.04 31.43
N ARG A 731 -1.67 6.37 30.17
CA ARG A 731 -1.36 7.73 29.65
C ARG A 731 -0.40 8.52 30.54
N PRO A 732 0.79 8.02 30.81
CA PRO A 732 1.71 8.69 31.72
C PRO A 732 2.07 10.07 31.16
N GLY A 733 1.72 11.13 31.91
CA GLY A 733 1.96 12.52 31.51
C GLY A 733 1.24 12.96 30.22
N GLY A 734 0.15 12.30 29.81
CA GLY A 734 -0.56 12.62 28.56
C GLY A 734 0.12 12.09 27.28
N ALA A 735 1.18 11.32 27.40
CA ALA A 735 1.98 10.81 26.30
C ALA A 735 1.19 9.93 25.33
N VAL A 736 1.49 10.06 24.05
CA VAL A 736 0.95 9.25 22.97
C VAL A 736 2.03 8.36 22.39
N ALA A 737 1.81 7.04 22.40
CA ALA A 737 2.72 6.06 21.83
C ALA A 737 2.28 5.71 20.40
N LEU A 738 3.21 5.74 19.46
CA LEU A 738 3.01 5.43 18.04
C LEU A 738 3.92 4.27 17.65
N ALA A 739 3.35 3.14 17.26
CA ALA A 739 4.14 2.02 16.76
C ALA A 739 4.66 2.32 15.34
N ARG A 740 5.80 1.74 14.99
CA ARG A 740 6.41 1.83 13.64
C ARG A 740 5.44 1.39 12.55
N ASP A 741 4.64 0.36 12.78
CA ASP A 741 3.66 -0.13 11.81
C ASP A 741 2.60 0.92 11.43
N ALA A 742 2.34 1.93 12.29
CA ALA A 742 1.46 3.04 11.96
C ALA A 742 1.99 3.92 10.81
N SER A 743 3.31 3.93 10.61
CA SER A 743 3.97 4.64 9.49
C SER A 743 4.07 3.80 8.23
N SER A 744 3.80 2.49 8.31
CA SER A 744 3.86 1.56 7.17
C SER A 744 2.71 1.79 6.18
N THR A 745 3.02 1.65 4.88
CA THR A 745 2.01 1.65 3.82
C THR A 745 1.45 0.26 3.54
N ALA A 746 1.80 -0.74 4.35
CA ALA A 746 1.48 -2.15 4.12
C ALA A 746 -0.02 -2.41 3.97
N SER A 747 -0.86 -1.81 4.80
CA SER A 747 -2.33 -1.99 4.73
C SER A 747 -2.92 -1.55 3.38
N LEU A 748 -2.40 -0.47 2.79
CA LEU A 748 -2.85 0.06 1.51
C LEU A 748 -2.29 -0.71 0.32
N VAL A 749 -1.00 -1.12 0.37
CA VAL A 749 -0.25 -1.66 -0.79
C VAL A 749 -0.26 -3.19 -0.84
N ALA A 750 -0.36 -3.90 0.29
CA ALA A 750 -0.38 -5.36 0.33
C ALA A 750 -1.42 -6.00 -0.62
N PRO A 751 -2.63 -5.43 -0.81
CA PRO A 751 -3.57 -5.94 -1.80
C PRO A 751 -3.05 -5.91 -3.24
N ALA A 752 -2.29 -4.87 -3.62
CA ALA A 752 -1.67 -4.78 -4.95
C ALA A 752 -0.55 -5.82 -5.12
N ILE A 753 0.26 -6.04 -4.09
CA ILE A 753 1.28 -7.10 -4.09
C ILE A 753 0.65 -8.49 -4.18
N THR A 754 -0.45 -8.72 -3.44
CA THR A 754 -1.22 -9.97 -3.56
C THR A 754 -1.79 -10.14 -4.97
N ALA A 755 -2.28 -9.07 -5.60
CA ALA A 755 -2.75 -9.08 -6.99
C ALA A 755 -1.63 -9.43 -7.98
N LEU A 756 -0.38 -8.96 -7.75
CA LEU A 756 0.78 -9.35 -8.55
C LEU A 756 1.03 -10.86 -8.48
N TRP A 757 0.99 -11.45 -7.28
CA TRP A 757 1.12 -12.90 -7.10
C TRP A 757 -0.01 -13.66 -7.79
N LEU A 758 -1.27 -13.22 -7.65
CA LEU A 758 -2.42 -13.84 -8.31
C LEU A 758 -2.27 -13.80 -9.85
N GLY A 759 -1.88 -12.65 -10.41
CA GLY A 759 -1.68 -12.51 -11.84
C GLY A 759 -0.57 -13.40 -12.40
N ALA A 760 0.54 -13.48 -11.69
CA ALA A 760 1.67 -14.31 -12.08
C ALA A 760 1.38 -15.82 -11.94
N ILE A 761 0.71 -16.24 -10.85
CA ILE A 761 0.23 -17.62 -10.67
C ILE A 761 -0.83 -17.97 -11.73
N GLY A 762 -1.75 -17.03 -12.02
CA GLY A 762 -2.72 -17.19 -13.10
C GLY A 762 -2.08 -17.37 -14.48
N ALA A 763 -1.01 -16.63 -14.78
CA ALA A 763 -0.24 -16.81 -16.01
C ALA A 763 0.43 -18.19 -16.08
N LEU A 764 0.99 -18.69 -14.96
CA LEU A 764 1.52 -20.06 -14.87
C LEU A 764 0.42 -21.12 -15.03
N ALA A 765 -0.76 -20.90 -14.46
CA ALA A 765 -1.91 -21.79 -14.61
C ALA A 765 -2.39 -21.84 -16.06
N ALA A 766 -2.45 -20.70 -16.75
CA ALA A 766 -2.77 -20.64 -18.19
C ALA A 766 -1.70 -21.36 -19.04
N ALA A 767 -0.42 -21.21 -18.68
CA ALA A 767 0.68 -21.92 -19.33
C ALA A 767 0.57 -23.46 -19.14
N LEU A 768 0.22 -23.90 -17.93
CA LEU A 768 -0.01 -25.33 -17.62
C LEU A 768 -1.20 -25.87 -18.41
N ALA A 769 -2.31 -25.13 -18.49
CA ALA A 769 -3.47 -25.53 -19.31
C ALA A 769 -3.11 -25.66 -20.79
N ALA A 770 -2.34 -24.71 -21.35
CA ALA A 770 -1.82 -24.77 -22.70
C ALA A 770 -0.89 -25.98 -22.93
N LEU A 771 -0.04 -26.30 -21.96
CA LEU A 771 0.87 -27.46 -22.00
C LEU A 771 0.08 -28.78 -21.97
N ILE A 772 -0.94 -28.91 -21.12
CA ILE A 772 -1.83 -30.08 -21.05
C ILE A 772 -2.51 -30.31 -22.41
N ALA A 773 -3.10 -29.25 -22.97
CA ALA A 773 -3.76 -29.32 -24.26
C ALA A 773 -2.79 -29.66 -25.39
N LEU A 774 -1.57 -29.14 -25.40
CA LEU A 774 -0.50 -29.49 -26.32
C LEU A 774 -0.11 -30.96 -26.17
N ALA A 775 0.09 -31.45 -24.96
CA ALA A 775 0.43 -32.87 -24.72
C ALA A 775 -0.67 -33.82 -25.23
N ALA A 776 -1.95 -33.47 -25.00
CA ALA A 776 -3.09 -34.23 -25.52
C ALA A 776 -3.16 -34.21 -27.06
N ALA A 777 -2.95 -33.04 -27.69
CA ALA A 777 -2.92 -32.92 -29.15
C ALA A 777 -1.77 -33.73 -29.80
N LEU A 778 -0.60 -33.68 -29.19
CA LEU A 778 0.57 -34.47 -29.64
C LEU A 778 0.35 -35.97 -29.48
N GLY A 779 -0.36 -36.41 -28.41
CA GLY A 779 -0.71 -37.79 -28.18
C GLY A 779 -1.59 -38.37 -29.30
N SER A 780 -2.54 -37.55 -29.79
CA SER A 780 -3.42 -37.98 -30.90
C SER A 780 -2.75 -37.96 -32.28
N SER A 781 -1.92 -36.94 -32.56
CA SER A 781 -1.30 -36.73 -33.87
C SER A 781 -0.11 -37.68 -34.16
N ARG A 782 0.51 -38.23 -33.11
CA ARG A 782 1.74 -39.07 -33.25
C ARG A 782 1.51 -40.53 -33.06
N ARG A 783 0.27 -41.03 -33.14
CA ARG A 783 -0.03 -42.46 -33.05
C ARG A 783 0.72 -43.28 -34.12
N GLY A 784 0.86 -42.75 -35.34
CA GLY A 784 1.64 -43.38 -36.43
C GLY A 784 3.14 -43.48 -36.11
N GLU A 785 3.75 -42.47 -35.47
CA GLU A 785 5.18 -42.51 -35.04
C GLU A 785 5.42 -43.67 -34.04
N VAL A 786 4.51 -43.84 -33.06
CA VAL A 786 4.59 -44.90 -32.06
C VAL A 786 4.60 -46.29 -32.75
N LEU A 787 3.76 -46.48 -33.77
CA LEU A 787 3.69 -47.73 -34.54
C LEU A 787 4.97 -47.97 -35.37
N VAL A 788 5.49 -46.94 -36.02
CA VAL A 788 6.75 -47.04 -36.81
C VAL A 788 7.94 -47.32 -35.89
N LEU A 789 8.09 -46.64 -34.76
CA LEU A 789 9.16 -46.90 -33.82
C LEU A 789 9.07 -48.31 -33.21
N ARG A 790 7.87 -48.79 -32.98
CA ARG A 790 7.65 -50.17 -32.55
C ARG A 790 8.05 -51.16 -33.61
N ALA A 791 7.69 -50.94 -34.90
CA ALA A 791 8.09 -51.77 -35.99
C ALA A 791 9.61 -51.81 -36.18
N LEU A 792 10.32 -50.75 -35.81
CA LEU A 792 11.78 -50.66 -35.79
C LEU A 792 12.40 -51.27 -34.51
N GLY A 793 11.61 -51.92 -33.64
CA GLY A 793 12.08 -52.62 -32.44
C GLY A 793 12.32 -51.72 -31.22
N ALA A 794 11.89 -50.45 -31.21
CA ALA A 794 12.06 -49.57 -30.06
C ALA A 794 11.13 -49.97 -28.89
N PRO A 795 11.67 -50.30 -27.68
CA PRO A 795 10.87 -50.69 -26.52
C PRO A 795 9.88 -49.58 -26.11
N ALA A 796 8.70 -49.98 -25.61
CA ALA A 796 7.68 -49.04 -25.14
C ALA A 796 8.18 -48.07 -24.05
N ALA A 797 8.99 -48.58 -23.11
CA ALA A 797 9.60 -47.80 -22.06
C ALA A 797 10.55 -46.72 -22.61
N MET A 798 11.32 -47.02 -23.68
CA MET A 798 12.20 -46.04 -24.32
C MET A 798 11.41 -44.93 -25.00
N GLN A 799 10.30 -45.23 -25.66
CA GLN A 799 9.42 -44.24 -26.28
C GLN A 799 8.78 -43.32 -25.24
N GLY A 800 8.34 -43.86 -24.08
CA GLY A 800 7.84 -43.10 -22.96
C GLY A 800 8.89 -42.16 -22.35
N ARG A 801 10.11 -42.68 -22.09
CA ARG A 801 11.24 -41.86 -21.59
C ARG A 801 11.64 -40.75 -22.57
N ALA A 802 11.65 -41.01 -23.86
CA ALA A 802 11.92 -40.00 -24.87
C ALA A 802 10.86 -38.90 -24.89
N ARG A 803 9.59 -39.28 -24.68
CA ARG A 803 8.49 -38.30 -24.57
C ARG A 803 8.56 -37.43 -23.32
N PHE A 804 8.85 -38.05 -22.18
CA PHE A 804 9.12 -37.32 -20.93
C PHE A 804 10.26 -36.32 -21.11
N ALA A 805 11.40 -36.76 -21.64
CA ALA A 805 12.56 -35.93 -21.83
C ALA A 805 12.31 -34.77 -22.82
N GLU A 806 11.51 -34.98 -23.88
CA GLU A 806 11.12 -33.94 -24.85
C GLU A 806 10.33 -32.80 -24.14
N LEU A 807 9.30 -33.15 -23.34
CA LEU A 807 8.48 -32.20 -22.63
C LEU A 807 9.27 -31.54 -21.51
N ALA A 808 10.04 -32.32 -20.74
CA ALA A 808 10.86 -31.79 -19.64
C ALA A 808 11.93 -30.82 -20.15
N ALA A 809 12.57 -31.11 -21.32
CA ALA A 809 13.52 -30.19 -21.92
C ALA A 809 12.86 -28.88 -22.40
N ALA A 810 11.68 -28.97 -23.02
CA ALA A 810 10.94 -27.79 -23.49
C ALA A 810 10.54 -26.87 -22.32
N VAL A 811 10.02 -27.44 -21.22
CA VAL A 811 9.62 -26.71 -20.03
C VAL A 811 10.84 -26.23 -19.24
N GLY A 812 11.86 -27.07 -19.07
CA GLY A 812 13.11 -26.68 -18.37
C GLY A 812 13.79 -25.48 -19.04
N THR A 813 13.87 -25.47 -20.39
CA THR A 813 14.40 -24.28 -21.09
C THR A 813 13.50 -23.06 -20.91
N ALA A 814 12.18 -23.22 -20.86
CA ALA A 814 11.25 -22.12 -20.64
C ALA A 814 11.37 -21.56 -19.20
N ILE A 815 11.59 -22.42 -18.19
CA ILE A 815 11.83 -21.99 -16.80
C ILE A 815 13.13 -21.19 -16.69
N VAL A 816 14.24 -21.72 -17.25
CA VAL A 816 15.54 -21.02 -17.18
C VAL A 816 15.51 -19.67 -17.91
N LEU A 817 14.97 -19.65 -19.14
CA LEU A 817 14.85 -18.40 -19.89
C LEU A 817 13.86 -17.44 -19.23
N GLY A 818 12.74 -17.94 -18.71
CA GLY A 818 11.76 -17.13 -17.99
C GLY A 818 12.36 -16.50 -16.73
N ALA A 819 13.15 -17.25 -15.96
CA ALA A 819 13.84 -16.72 -14.78
C ALA A 819 14.85 -15.61 -15.16
N ALA A 820 15.63 -15.82 -16.23
CA ALA A 820 16.55 -14.80 -16.72
C ALA A 820 15.82 -13.53 -17.21
N ILE A 821 14.72 -13.71 -17.94
CA ILE A 821 13.85 -12.60 -18.41
C ILE A 821 13.29 -11.82 -17.20
N GLY A 822 12.77 -12.57 -16.20
CA GLY A 822 12.22 -11.96 -14.98
C GLY A 822 13.27 -11.20 -14.18
N ALA A 823 14.49 -11.74 -14.06
CA ALA A 823 15.59 -11.07 -13.39
C ALA A 823 16.02 -9.77 -14.10
N VAL A 824 16.10 -9.76 -15.44
CA VAL A 824 16.39 -8.55 -16.22
C VAL A 824 15.27 -7.52 -16.08
N ALA A 825 14.02 -7.93 -16.13
CA ALA A 825 12.88 -7.03 -15.95
C ALA A 825 12.84 -6.47 -14.51
N ALA A 826 13.12 -7.29 -13.50
CA ALA A 826 13.21 -6.88 -12.11
C ALA A 826 14.34 -5.85 -11.90
N TRP A 827 15.52 -6.13 -12.43
CA TRP A 827 16.63 -5.16 -12.40
C TRP A 827 16.27 -3.83 -13.06
N ALA A 828 15.45 -3.88 -14.11
CA ALA A 828 15.06 -2.69 -14.85
C ALA A 828 13.94 -1.87 -14.21
N THR A 829 13.07 -2.48 -13.36
CA THR A 829 11.80 -1.84 -12.96
C THR A 829 11.43 -2.03 -11.49
N ALA A 830 12.02 -2.98 -10.73
CA ALA A 830 11.54 -3.31 -9.40
C ALA A 830 11.78 -2.19 -8.38
N ALA A 831 12.92 -1.50 -8.46
CA ALA A 831 13.27 -0.41 -7.55
C ALA A 831 12.27 0.76 -7.66
N GLU A 832 11.95 1.19 -8.89
CA GLU A 832 11.00 2.28 -9.13
C GLU A 832 9.56 1.89 -8.76
N LEU A 833 9.18 0.62 -8.96
CA LEU A 833 7.87 0.13 -8.52
C LEU A 833 7.77 0.10 -6.99
N ALA A 834 8.84 -0.32 -6.30
CA ALA A 834 8.90 -0.31 -4.84
C ALA A 834 8.83 1.13 -4.29
N ARG A 835 9.55 2.07 -4.91
CA ARG A 835 9.51 3.50 -4.56
C ARG A 835 8.11 4.09 -4.77
N ALA A 836 7.46 3.79 -5.89
CA ALA A 836 6.11 4.26 -6.17
C ALA A 836 5.06 3.71 -5.16
N ALA A 837 5.33 2.57 -4.57
CA ALA A 837 4.46 1.93 -3.58
C ALA A 837 4.57 2.55 -2.17
N VAL A 838 5.58 3.40 -1.91
CA VAL A 838 5.78 4.08 -0.61
C VAL A 838 5.94 5.59 -0.84
N PRO A 839 4.85 6.32 -1.12
CA PRO A 839 4.91 7.72 -1.53
C PRO A 839 5.45 8.67 -0.45
N GLY A 840 5.40 8.29 0.82
CA GLY A 840 5.94 9.07 1.95
C GLY A 840 7.42 8.81 2.26
N ALA A 841 8.09 7.92 1.53
CA ALA A 841 9.49 7.62 1.79
C ALA A 841 10.41 8.81 1.49
N PRO A 842 11.49 9.00 2.27
CA PRO A 842 12.50 10.03 1.98
C PRO A 842 13.02 9.90 0.55
N ALA A 843 13.10 11.02 -0.18
CA ALA A 843 13.45 10.98 -1.61
C ALA A 843 14.89 10.50 -1.86
N ALA A 844 15.79 10.67 -0.89
CA ALA A 844 17.16 10.18 -0.97
C ALA A 844 17.27 8.67 -0.72
N LEU A 845 16.28 8.05 -0.03
CA LEU A 845 16.29 6.62 0.25
C LEU A 845 16.15 5.80 -1.05
N ALA A 846 17.13 4.96 -1.34
CA ALA A 846 17.17 4.15 -2.54
C ALA A 846 16.64 2.74 -2.29
N PRO A 847 15.60 2.27 -3.03
CA PRO A 847 15.11 0.90 -2.86
C PRO A 847 16.17 -0.13 -3.30
N ALA A 848 16.51 -1.06 -2.41
CA ALA A 848 17.35 -2.21 -2.74
C ALA A 848 16.52 -3.29 -3.46
N ILE A 849 17.12 -3.96 -4.46
CA ILE A 849 16.45 -5.07 -5.14
C ILE A 849 16.63 -6.33 -4.29
N VAL A 850 15.55 -6.76 -3.65
CA VAL A 850 15.50 -7.95 -2.80
C VAL A 850 14.46 -8.93 -3.35
N LEU A 851 14.74 -10.22 -3.28
CA LEU A 851 13.81 -11.26 -3.72
C LEU A 851 13.07 -11.86 -2.52
N ASP A 852 11.76 -11.97 -2.64
CA ASP A 852 10.96 -12.77 -1.71
C ASP A 852 11.09 -14.27 -2.08
N TRP A 853 12.07 -14.94 -1.47
CA TRP A 853 12.53 -16.27 -1.86
C TRP A 853 11.49 -17.38 -1.61
N TRP A 854 10.75 -17.34 -0.50
CA TRP A 854 9.87 -18.45 -0.14
C TRP A 854 8.67 -18.61 -1.09
N PRO A 855 7.88 -17.57 -1.39
CA PRO A 855 6.83 -17.68 -2.39
C PRO A 855 7.37 -17.95 -3.80
N LEU A 856 8.54 -17.37 -4.15
CA LEU A 856 9.20 -17.62 -5.42
C LEU A 856 9.51 -19.11 -5.61
N LEU A 857 10.20 -19.73 -4.64
CA LEU A 857 10.57 -21.15 -4.71
C LEU A 857 9.34 -22.05 -4.65
N ALA A 858 8.34 -21.70 -3.85
CA ALA A 858 7.09 -22.45 -3.77
C ALA A 858 6.34 -22.45 -5.11
N ALA A 859 6.19 -21.27 -5.76
CA ALA A 859 5.48 -21.15 -7.03
C ALA A 859 6.23 -21.86 -8.18
N LEU A 860 7.55 -21.69 -8.27
CA LEU A 860 8.37 -22.36 -9.29
C LEU A 860 8.43 -23.88 -9.06
N GLY A 861 8.54 -24.31 -7.80
CA GLY A 861 8.51 -25.73 -7.42
C GLY A 861 7.17 -26.38 -7.77
N ALA A 862 6.05 -25.74 -7.43
CA ALA A 862 4.71 -26.20 -7.75
C ALA A 862 4.51 -26.30 -9.29
N PHE A 863 4.96 -25.29 -10.04
CA PHE A 863 4.88 -25.31 -11.50
C PHE A 863 5.76 -26.42 -12.10
N ALA A 864 6.98 -26.61 -11.62
CA ALA A 864 7.88 -27.66 -12.06
C ALA A 864 7.30 -29.07 -11.79
N LEU A 865 6.72 -29.28 -10.59
CA LEU A 865 6.05 -30.53 -10.23
C LEU A 865 4.82 -30.80 -11.10
N ALA A 866 3.97 -29.77 -11.32
CA ALA A 866 2.79 -29.90 -12.15
C ALA A 866 3.16 -30.24 -13.61
N THR A 867 4.15 -29.56 -14.17
CA THR A 867 4.63 -29.84 -15.54
C THR A 867 5.31 -31.20 -15.65
N ALA A 868 6.04 -31.64 -14.63
CA ALA A 868 6.61 -33.00 -14.57
C ALA A 868 5.51 -34.09 -14.52
N ALA A 869 4.44 -33.83 -13.76
CA ALA A 869 3.26 -34.73 -13.73
C ALA A 869 2.59 -34.84 -15.11
N VAL A 870 2.39 -33.71 -15.82
CA VAL A 870 1.86 -33.71 -17.19
C VAL A 870 2.77 -34.49 -18.12
N ALA A 871 4.09 -34.30 -18.05
CA ALA A 871 5.06 -35.04 -18.87
C ALA A 871 5.04 -36.54 -18.56
N LEU A 872 4.89 -36.91 -17.29
CA LEU A 872 4.79 -38.32 -16.87
C LEU A 872 3.49 -38.98 -17.35
N VAL A 873 2.36 -38.31 -17.27
CA VAL A 873 1.08 -38.80 -17.79
C VAL A 873 1.17 -38.99 -19.31
N ALA A 874 1.74 -38.03 -20.05
CA ALA A 874 1.94 -38.12 -21.49
C ALA A 874 2.89 -39.26 -21.83
N ALA A 875 3.97 -39.48 -21.07
CA ALA A 875 4.90 -40.61 -21.23
C ALA A 875 4.22 -41.95 -21.00
N ARG A 876 3.42 -42.08 -19.93
CA ARG A 876 2.65 -43.31 -19.64
C ARG A 876 1.62 -43.61 -20.72
N ALA A 877 0.93 -42.58 -21.26
CA ALA A 877 0.00 -42.77 -22.36
C ALA A 877 0.68 -43.37 -23.62
N VAL A 878 1.92 -42.92 -23.91
CA VAL A 878 2.73 -43.45 -25.00
C VAL A 878 3.19 -44.89 -24.72
N THR A 879 3.64 -45.21 -23.50
CA THR A 879 4.05 -46.58 -23.14
C THR A 879 2.89 -47.57 -23.24
N VAL A 880 1.70 -47.18 -22.79
CA VAL A 880 0.48 -48.01 -22.88
C VAL A 880 0.07 -48.21 -24.35
N ALA A 881 0.11 -47.14 -25.16
CA ALA A 881 -0.21 -47.24 -26.60
C ALA A 881 0.79 -48.11 -27.35
N ALA A 882 2.09 -48.02 -27.05
CA ALA A 882 3.15 -48.85 -27.63
C ALA A 882 3.10 -50.31 -27.16
N GLY A 883 2.57 -50.62 -25.98
CA GLY A 883 2.46 -51.97 -25.43
C GLY A 883 1.22 -52.79 -25.88
N ARG A 884 0.18 -52.14 -26.41
CA ARG A 884 -1.03 -52.82 -26.84
C ARG A 884 -0.77 -53.63 -28.12
N PRO A 885 -1.11 -54.94 -28.14
CA PRO A 885 -1.01 -55.73 -29.37
C PRO A 885 -1.89 -55.10 -30.42
N GLY A 886 -1.31 -54.87 -31.63
CA GLY A 886 -2.02 -54.29 -32.78
C GLY A 886 -3.22 -55.13 -33.16
N ARG A 887 -4.41 -54.80 -32.69
CA ARG A 887 -5.64 -55.14 -33.38
C ARG A 887 -5.88 -54.05 -34.41
N GLU A 888 -5.69 -54.41 -35.64
CA GLU A 888 -6.02 -53.58 -36.76
C GLU A 888 -7.49 -53.14 -36.71
N GLU A 889 -7.69 -51.85 -36.60
CA GLU A 889 -8.88 -51.23 -37.19
C GLU A 889 -8.44 -50.54 -38.48
N VAL A 890 -8.31 -51.33 -39.52
CA VAL A 890 -8.54 -50.88 -40.88
C VAL A 890 -10.05 -50.62 -41.00
N ARG A 891 -10.43 -49.35 -40.75
CA ARG A 891 -11.70 -48.77 -41.21
C ARG A 891 -11.49 -47.42 -41.81
#